data_201671f7422a19306c0eb23f5fae6712
#
_entry.id   201671f7422a19306c0eb23f5fae6712
#
_cell.length_a   1.000
_cell.length_b   1.000
_cell.length_c   1.000
_cell.angle_alpha   90.00
_cell.angle_beta   90.00
_cell.angle_gamma   90.00
#
_symmetry.space_group_name_H-M   'P 1'
#
loop_
_entity.id
_entity.type
_entity.pdbx_description
1 polymer ?
#
loop_
_entity_poly.entity_id
_entity_poly.type
_entity_poly.pdbx_seq_one_letter_code
_entity_poly.pdbx_strand_id
1 'polypeptide(L)'
;MDRILYKMAEPTHFISDQANHDEANSAMWANQIQTFNNEQLMQFLDQLEHTWKINERNNSYISQRIGYDNFFSKDELGEDGYPQTVDIERIHGKFVRMRDHLCELYHRADTLKMMDIEDDNDMKISVRVNRLIDQVDDAWQIVFRNARISERVNNPTYVPINPESDPSIFRVSTISKPEELSPFQQAIMQTLKYLYTNNIKRYKGQCCSEIKTASGCSTRAWKPVQSIQEFVYSVGKKEVEFDLWKNLTSRGTAHRDVITHLSNCKDMQFPDIVKNRHVWSFTNGIFVGKEWSDKTGLYKSAFYTYDSPEFKNLDQTVVSCKYFEQEFKDYSHLDDWYDIPTPHFQSILDYQGFDEDVAKWVYVMGGRLCYDVNDMDGWQVIPFLKGVARSGKSTLITKVFRKFYGAEDVRTLSNNVEKKFGLSAIYDSYMFIAPEVKNDLALEQAEFQSVVSGEDVSIAVKCEKAKSIEWKTPGILGGNEVPHWKDNSGSILRRILTFNFGKQVKESDTNLDKKLELELDVILQKCVRAYLEYSQKYANKDVWNVVPEYFKIIQKQVAMVTSTLENFLQSPTVEFNPKACCPRAEFVSKFNQYCSANNLGKPKFNYDFYAGPFSQRDITVRRHTMAYKGRMVANQEFIFGIDLIDFDNEGFGTDH
;
A
#
# COMPACT_ATOMS: atom_id res chain seq x y z
N MET A 1 34.44 -3.90 44.41
CA MET A 1 34.86 -2.98 43.33
C MET A 1 35.76 -3.68 42.33
N ASP A 2 36.83 -4.31 42.76
CA ASP A 2 37.78 -4.98 41.84
C ASP A 2 37.18 -6.08 40.95
N ARG A 3 36.19 -6.81 41.43
CA ARG A 3 35.52 -7.83 40.60
C ARG A 3 34.62 -7.27 39.47
N ILE A 4 34.11 -6.08 39.63
CA ILE A 4 33.26 -5.41 38.60
C ILE A 4 34.16 -4.81 37.54
N LEU A 5 35.25 -4.15 37.96
CA LEU A 5 36.24 -3.58 37.04
C LEU A 5 36.98 -4.68 36.25
N TYR A 6 37.26 -5.84 36.88
CA TYR A 6 37.92 -6.96 36.18
C TYR A 6 37.06 -7.60 35.11
N LYS A 7 35.73 -7.66 35.30
CA LYS A 7 34.80 -8.10 34.27
C LYS A 7 34.62 -7.05 33.16
N MET A 8 34.82 -5.77 33.48
CA MET A 8 34.79 -4.67 32.53
C MET A 8 36.10 -4.53 31.73
N ALA A 9 37.18 -5.13 32.16
CA ALA A 9 38.50 -5.03 31.54
C ALA A 9 38.68 -5.83 30.25
N GLU A 10 37.74 -6.70 29.89
CA GLU A 10 37.76 -7.42 28.63
C GLU A 10 36.64 -6.90 27.72
N PRO A 11 36.91 -5.91 26.86
CA PRO A 11 35.91 -5.40 25.91
C PRO A 11 35.47 -6.44 24.87
N THR A 12 36.23 -7.54 24.72
CA THR A 12 35.78 -8.73 23.97
C THR A 12 34.53 -9.36 24.54
N HIS A 13 34.24 -9.23 25.84
CA HIS A 13 32.98 -9.65 26.45
C HIS A 13 31.81 -8.71 26.12
N PHE A 14 32.07 -7.51 25.66
CA PHE A 14 31.04 -6.56 25.24
C PHE A 14 30.41 -6.94 23.90
N ILE A 15 31.16 -7.67 23.08
CA ILE A 15 30.86 -7.95 21.70
C ILE A 15 30.66 -9.45 21.44
N SER A 16 31.28 -10.30 22.24
CA SER A 16 31.16 -11.75 22.11
C SER A 16 30.24 -12.28 23.20
N ASP A 17 29.02 -12.66 22.91
CA ASP A 17 28.44 -13.88 23.41
C ASP A 17 26.96 -14.05 23.09
N GLN A 18 26.70 -15.23 22.63
CA GLN A 18 25.47 -16.03 22.59
C GLN A 18 24.11 -15.27 22.64
N ALA A 19 23.39 -15.33 21.56
CA ALA A 19 22.18 -14.56 21.23
C ALA A 19 21.06 -14.54 22.31
N ASN A 20 21.01 -15.50 23.21
CA ASN A 20 19.99 -15.60 24.27
C ASN A 20 20.35 -14.90 25.59
N HIS A 21 21.61 -14.48 25.76
CA HIS A 21 22.04 -13.71 26.94
C HIS A 21 22.21 -12.22 26.66
N ASP A 22 22.16 -11.81 25.40
CA ASP A 22 22.58 -10.47 24.96
C ASP A 22 21.65 -9.36 25.44
N GLU A 23 20.32 -9.56 25.44
CA GLU A 23 19.40 -8.52 25.88
C GLU A 23 19.43 -8.27 27.39
N ALA A 24 19.50 -9.34 28.18
CA ALA A 24 19.60 -9.23 29.63
C ALA A 24 20.93 -8.60 30.05
N ASN A 25 22.01 -8.96 29.35
CA ASN A 25 23.34 -8.39 29.59
C ASN A 25 23.41 -6.93 29.15
N SER A 26 22.80 -6.57 28.04
CA SER A 26 22.74 -5.19 27.53
C SER A 26 22.05 -4.25 28.52
N ALA A 27 20.89 -4.64 29.04
CA ALA A 27 20.15 -3.86 30.02
C ALA A 27 20.94 -3.73 31.36
N MET A 28 21.64 -4.78 31.73
CA MET A 28 22.52 -4.76 32.92
C MET A 28 23.68 -3.75 32.75
N TRP A 29 24.31 -3.71 31.59
CA TRP A 29 25.40 -2.79 31.29
C TRP A 29 24.92 -1.31 31.24
N ALA A 30 23.81 -1.04 30.57
CA ALA A 30 23.23 0.31 30.56
C ALA A 30 22.95 0.82 31.98
N ASN A 31 22.40 -0.02 32.85
CA ASN A 31 22.16 0.31 34.26
C ASN A 31 23.47 0.55 35.03
N GLN A 32 24.52 -0.20 34.74
CA GLN A 32 25.85 -0.02 35.40
C GLN A 32 26.49 1.31 34.95
N ILE A 33 26.48 1.64 33.68
CA ILE A 33 27.01 2.91 33.15
C ILE A 33 26.36 4.10 33.85
N GLN A 34 25.05 4.05 34.07
CA GLN A 34 24.33 5.10 34.80
C GLN A 34 24.77 5.28 36.26
N THR A 35 25.40 4.27 36.86
CA THR A 35 25.91 4.34 38.23
C THR A 35 27.36 4.80 38.31
N PHE A 36 28.11 4.93 37.22
CA PHE A 36 29.53 5.31 37.23
C PHE A 36 29.74 6.69 37.88
N ASN A 37 30.78 6.79 38.66
CA ASN A 37 31.35 8.07 39.07
C ASN A 37 32.40 8.54 38.02
N ASN A 38 32.98 9.74 38.23
CA ASN A 38 33.91 10.35 37.29
C ASN A 38 35.12 9.45 36.97
N GLU A 39 35.71 8.85 37.99
CA GLU A 39 36.88 8.00 37.85
C GLU A 39 36.56 6.68 37.10
N GLN A 40 35.47 6.05 37.45
CA GLN A 40 34.98 4.85 36.77
C GLN A 40 34.64 5.08 35.30
N LEU A 41 34.07 6.22 34.98
CA LEU A 41 33.73 6.61 33.60
C LEU A 41 35.01 6.79 32.76
N MET A 42 36.01 7.48 33.30
CA MET A 42 37.29 7.66 32.62
C MET A 42 38.03 6.36 32.42
N GLN A 43 38.14 5.52 33.46
CA GLN A 43 38.75 4.22 33.33
C GLN A 43 38.07 3.31 32.28
N PHE A 44 36.74 3.35 32.23
CA PHE A 44 35.98 2.57 31.26
C PHE A 44 36.20 3.08 29.84
N LEU A 45 36.22 4.40 29.64
CA LEU A 45 36.47 5.02 28.34
C LEU A 45 37.90 4.71 27.85
N ASP A 46 38.92 4.78 28.74
CA ASP A 46 40.31 4.43 28.42
C ASP A 46 40.43 2.96 28.01
N GLN A 47 39.72 2.08 28.68
CA GLN A 47 39.70 0.65 28.34
C GLN A 47 39.06 0.38 26.99
N LEU A 48 37.92 1.02 26.69
CA LEU A 48 37.28 0.88 25.39
C LEU A 48 38.17 1.36 24.25
N GLU A 49 38.81 2.52 24.41
CA GLU A 49 39.72 3.06 23.40
C GLU A 49 40.96 2.18 23.22
N HIS A 50 41.52 1.68 24.33
CA HIS A 50 42.68 0.81 24.29
C HIS A 50 42.40 -0.48 23.53
N THR A 51 41.28 -1.10 23.79
CA THR A 51 40.86 -2.33 23.08
C THR A 51 40.55 -2.09 21.62
N TRP A 52 39.88 -1.00 21.34
CA TRP A 52 39.59 -0.63 19.93
C TRP A 52 40.91 -0.45 19.17
N LYS A 53 41.92 0.26 19.75
CA LYS A 53 43.25 0.43 19.17
C LYS A 53 44.05 -0.87 19.01
N ILE A 54 43.93 -1.82 19.93
CA ILE A 54 44.56 -3.14 19.81
C ILE A 54 43.94 -3.89 18.63
N ASN A 55 42.63 -3.93 18.53
CA ASN A 55 41.93 -4.58 17.45
C ASN A 55 42.29 -3.96 16.10
N GLU A 56 42.34 -2.63 16.03
CA GLU A 56 42.75 -1.88 14.84
C GLU A 56 44.20 -2.20 14.42
N ARG A 57 45.13 -2.34 15.37
CA ARG A 57 46.52 -2.70 15.09
C ARG A 57 46.71 -4.14 14.68
N ASN A 58 46.05 -5.08 15.35
CA ASN A 58 46.13 -6.51 15.06
C ASN A 58 45.55 -6.86 13.69
N ASN A 59 44.63 -6.01 13.18
CA ASN A 59 43.98 -6.19 11.91
C ASN A 59 44.40 -5.10 10.88
N SER A 60 45.61 -4.55 11.04
CA SER A 60 46.08 -3.34 10.33
C SER A 60 46.11 -3.42 8.81
N TYR A 61 46.00 -4.60 8.22
CA TYR A 61 45.88 -4.76 6.76
C TYR A 61 44.50 -5.06 6.30
N ILE A 62 43.55 -5.25 7.21
CA ILE A 62 42.23 -5.69 6.85
C ILE A 62 41.28 -4.97 7.77
N SER A 63 41.03 -3.71 7.48
CA SER A 63 39.82 -3.03 7.92
C SER A 63 38.57 -3.91 7.75
N GLN A 64 38.67 -4.92 6.89
CA GLN A 64 37.69 -5.98 6.70
C GLN A 64 37.62 -7.00 7.83
N ARG A 65 38.74 -7.34 8.50
CA ARG A 65 38.77 -8.30 9.60
C ARG A 65 38.40 -7.72 10.97
N ILE A 66 38.60 -6.41 11.17
CA ILE A 66 38.23 -5.75 12.43
C ILE A 66 36.75 -6.01 12.77
N GLY A 67 35.89 -6.00 11.76
CA GLY A 67 34.48 -6.31 11.94
C GLY A 67 34.26 -7.77 12.34
N TYR A 68 34.97 -8.72 11.74
CA TYR A 68 34.70 -10.15 11.91
C TYR A 68 35.22 -10.68 13.25
N ASP A 69 36.45 -10.36 13.62
CA ASP A 69 37.08 -10.89 14.84
C ASP A 69 36.38 -10.44 16.14
N ASN A 70 35.65 -9.33 16.10
CA ASN A 70 34.96 -8.76 17.25
C ASN A 70 33.45 -9.11 17.31
N PHE A 71 32.85 -9.46 16.17
CA PHE A 71 31.41 -9.62 16.07
C PHE A 71 30.95 -11.05 15.79
N PHE A 72 31.87 -11.93 15.39
CA PHE A 72 31.60 -13.34 15.12
C PHE A 72 32.35 -14.22 16.12
N SER A 73 31.70 -15.25 16.61
CA SER A 73 32.41 -16.32 17.34
C SER A 73 33.31 -17.10 16.38
N LYS A 74 34.33 -17.79 16.92
CA LYS A 74 35.22 -18.60 16.10
C LYS A 74 34.50 -19.69 15.30
N ASP A 75 33.35 -20.15 15.80
CA ASP A 75 32.53 -21.18 15.15
C ASP A 75 31.69 -20.64 13.99
N GLU A 76 31.52 -19.33 13.95
CA GLU A 76 30.80 -18.64 12.84
C GLU A 76 31.71 -18.26 11.67
N LEU A 77 33.04 -18.34 11.90
CA LEU A 77 34.03 -18.01 10.87
C LEU A 77 34.54 -19.29 10.19
N GLY A 78 34.68 -19.25 8.87
CA GLY A 78 35.37 -20.30 8.13
C GLY A 78 36.87 -20.31 8.35
N GLU A 79 37.57 -21.31 7.78
CA GLU A 79 39.04 -21.41 7.85
C GLU A 79 39.74 -20.20 7.20
N ASP A 80 39.06 -19.51 6.31
CA ASP A 80 39.50 -18.26 5.68
C ASP A 80 39.30 -17.02 6.55
N GLY A 81 38.67 -17.18 7.73
CA GLY A 81 38.35 -16.09 8.66
C GLY A 81 37.14 -15.25 8.25
N TYR A 82 36.30 -15.73 7.31
CA TYR A 82 35.06 -15.07 6.89
C TYR A 82 33.83 -15.83 7.40
N PRO A 83 32.71 -15.13 7.69
CA PRO A 83 31.48 -15.80 8.15
C PRO A 83 30.93 -16.72 7.08
N GLN A 84 30.59 -17.94 7.48
CA GLN A 84 30.04 -18.97 6.58
C GLN A 84 28.55 -18.75 6.32
N THR A 85 27.84 -18.23 7.31
CA THR A 85 26.43 -17.86 7.20
C THR A 85 26.27 -16.46 7.77
N VAL A 86 25.58 -15.60 7.04
CA VAL A 86 25.41 -14.20 7.42
C VAL A 86 23.99 -13.97 7.88
N ASP A 87 23.77 -14.01 9.17
CA ASP A 87 22.59 -13.42 9.79
C ASP A 87 22.84 -11.92 10.01
N ILE A 88 22.52 -11.15 8.98
CA ILE A 88 22.74 -9.69 8.97
C ILE A 88 21.93 -8.99 10.05
N GLU A 89 20.74 -9.48 10.39
CA GLU A 89 19.88 -8.89 11.42
C GLU A 89 20.49 -9.09 12.82
N ARG A 90 21.00 -10.26 13.10
CA ARG A 90 21.69 -10.57 14.36
C ARG A 90 22.94 -9.71 14.53
N ILE A 91 23.72 -9.57 13.47
CA ILE A 91 24.95 -8.75 13.49
C ILE A 91 24.59 -7.28 13.68
N HIS A 92 23.62 -6.78 12.96
CA HIS A 92 23.10 -5.42 13.10
C HIS A 92 22.68 -5.15 14.55
N GLY A 93 21.97 -6.08 15.17
CA GLY A 93 21.59 -5.96 16.59
C GLY A 93 22.78 -5.81 17.54
N LYS A 94 23.91 -6.48 17.28
CA LYS A 94 25.14 -6.32 18.09
C LYS A 94 25.72 -4.90 17.96
N PHE A 95 25.79 -4.34 16.76
CA PHE A 95 26.28 -2.97 16.55
C PHE A 95 25.37 -1.92 17.15
N VAL A 96 24.06 -2.08 17.02
CA VAL A 96 23.07 -1.17 17.62
C VAL A 96 23.23 -1.16 19.13
N ARG A 97 23.35 -2.32 19.78
CA ARG A 97 23.56 -2.39 21.24
C ARG A 97 24.85 -1.72 21.68
N MET A 98 25.97 -1.95 20.98
CA MET A 98 27.24 -1.29 21.29
C MET A 98 27.13 0.23 21.19
N ARG A 99 26.47 0.71 20.15
CA ARG A 99 26.21 2.13 19.96
C ARG A 99 25.33 2.72 21.06
N ASP A 100 24.29 2.00 21.47
CA ASP A 100 23.41 2.41 22.56
C ASP A 100 24.19 2.53 23.88
N HIS A 101 25.11 1.61 24.17
CA HIS A 101 25.98 1.70 25.35
C HIS A 101 26.91 2.93 25.29
N LEU A 102 27.47 3.25 24.12
CA LEU A 102 28.26 4.47 23.96
C LEU A 102 27.43 5.74 24.11
N CYS A 103 26.18 5.72 23.66
CA CYS A 103 25.24 6.82 23.89
C CYS A 103 24.91 6.98 25.38
N GLU A 104 24.70 5.89 26.12
CA GLU A 104 24.52 5.91 27.57
C GLU A 104 25.73 6.47 28.28
N LEU A 105 26.94 6.09 27.84
CA LEU A 105 28.19 6.65 28.38
C LEU A 105 28.28 8.16 28.15
N TYR A 106 27.90 8.61 26.97
CA TYR A 106 27.82 10.04 26.63
C TYR A 106 26.85 10.77 27.55
N HIS A 107 25.64 10.26 27.72
CA HIS A 107 24.66 10.83 28.64
C HIS A 107 25.11 10.85 30.08
N ARG A 108 25.84 9.81 30.51
CA ARG A 108 26.40 9.77 31.86
C ARG A 108 27.49 10.81 32.05
N ALA A 109 28.37 10.99 31.06
CA ALA A 109 29.40 12.04 31.06
C ALA A 109 28.76 13.45 31.14
N ASP A 110 27.66 13.67 30.41
CA ASP A 110 26.90 14.93 30.46
C ASP A 110 26.32 15.16 31.86
N THR A 111 25.64 14.16 32.42
CA THR A 111 25.06 14.19 33.78
C THR A 111 26.11 14.53 34.84
N LEU A 112 27.32 14.00 34.70
CA LEU A 112 28.46 14.25 35.58
C LEU A 112 29.17 15.58 35.29
N LYS A 113 28.74 16.33 34.27
CA LYS A 113 29.35 17.56 33.78
C LYS A 113 30.84 17.38 33.37
N MET A 114 31.13 16.24 32.77
CA MET A 114 32.49 15.88 32.35
C MET A 114 32.74 16.09 30.86
N MET A 115 31.77 16.55 30.11
CA MET A 115 31.80 16.63 28.62
C MET A 115 32.96 17.50 28.10
N ASP A 116 33.24 18.60 28.79
CA ASP A 116 34.29 19.57 28.44
C ASP A 116 35.63 19.36 29.19
N ILE A 117 35.73 18.29 29.98
CA ILE A 117 36.98 17.96 30.65
C ILE A 117 37.95 17.41 29.60
N GLU A 118 39.13 17.99 29.54
CA GLU A 118 40.24 17.52 28.70
C GLU A 118 41.03 16.43 29.41
N ASP A 119 41.45 15.42 28.65
CA ASP A 119 42.33 14.37 29.13
C ASP A 119 43.80 14.80 29.06
N ASP A 120 44.71 13.90 29.39
CA ASP A 120 46.17 14.14 29.31
C ASP A 120 46.70 14.44 27.92
N ASN A 121 45.86 14.30 26.88
CA ASN A 121 46.16 14.59 25.47
C ASN A 121 45.37 15.81 24.96
N ASP A 122 44.87 16.66 25.82
CA ASP A 122 44.05 17.86 25.51
C ASP A 122 42.77 17.53 24.72
N MET A 123 42.24 16.29 24.83
CA MET A 123 41.06 15.87 24.11
C MET A 123 39.84 15.79 25.04
N LYS A 124 38.77 16.46 24.69
CA LYS A 124 37.52 16.45 25.45
C LYS A 124 36.87 15.07 25.47
N ILE A 125 36.25 14.68 26.59
CA ILE A 125 35.52 13.42 26.73
C ILE A 125 34.43 13.30 25.68
N SER A 126 33.69 14.36 25.41
CA SER A 126 32.66 14.41 24.34
C SER A 126 33.22 14.01 22.96
N VAL A 127 34.43 14.48 22.65
CA VAL A 127 35.10 14.16 21.37
C VAL A 127 35.56 12.70 21.36
N ARG A 128 36.08 12.20 22.46
CA ARG A 128 36.52 10.80 22.61
C ARG A 128 35.36 9.83 22.42
N VAL A 129 34.24 10.03 23.09
CA VAL A 129 33.05 9.17 23.00
C VAL A 129 32.46 9.21 21.58
N ASN A 130 32.31 10.41 20.98
CA ASN A 130 31.83 10.54 19.62
C ASN A 130 32.73 9.84 18.60
N ARG A 131 34.05 9.92 18.79
CA ARG A 131 35.00 9.20 17.94
C ARG A 131 34.82 7.68 17.99
N LEU A 132 34.56 7.11 19.19
CA LEU A 132 34.26 5.67 19.32
C LEU A 132 32.93 5.32 18.63
N ILE A 133 31.91 6.14 18.76
CA ILE A 133 30.64 5.95 18.05
C ILE A 133 30.86 5.92 16.53
N ASP A 134 31.62 6.88 16.00
CA ASP A 134 31.94 6.94 14.58
C ASP A 134 32.72 5.67 14.14
N GLN A 135 33.66 5.18 14.95
CA GLN A 135 34.42 3.95 14.66
C GLN A 135 33.54 2.70 14.65
N VAL A 136 32.55 2.61 15.54
CA VAL A 136 31.57 1.51 15.55
C VAL A 136 30.71 1.55 14.30
N ASP A 137 30.24 2.74 13.92
CA ASP A 137 29.43 2.91 12.71
C ASP A 137 30.21 2.55 11.44
N ASP A 138 31.50 2.94 11.36
CA ASP A 138 32.38 2.59 10.25
C ASP A 138 32.65 1.09 10.19
N ALA A 139 32.92 0.44 11.33
CA ALA A 139 33.12 -1.01 11.40
C ALA A 139 31.86 -1.79 10.95
N TRP A 140 30.69 -1.34 11.33
CA TRP A 140 29.43 -1.91 10.85
C TRP A 140 29.33 -1.87 9.33
N GLN A 141 29.64 -0.72 8.71
CA GLN A 141 29.61 -0.59 7.26
C GLN A 141 30.55 -1.58 6.56
N ILE A 142 31.71 -1.81 7.11
CA ILE A 142 32.70 -2.77 6.60
C ILE A 142 32.16 -4.20 6.70
N VAL A 143 31.71 -4.61 7.88
CA VAL A 143 31.15 -5.94 8.13
C VAL A 143 29.98 -6.22 7.18
N PHE A 144 29.07 -5.29 7.08
CA PHE A 144 27.89 -5.43 6.23
C PHE A 144 28.23 -5.63 4.74
N ARG A 145 29.23 -4.90 4.24
CA ARG A 145 29.68 -5.06 2.84
C ARG A 145 30.34 -6.40 2.61
N ASN A 146 31.20 -6.83 3.54
CA ASN A 146 31.90 -8.10 3.43
C ASN A 146 30.91 -9.28 3.50
N ALA A 147 29.90 -9.18 4.36
CA ALA A 147 28.82 -10.14 4.43
C ALA A 147 28.10 -10.30 3.08
N ARG A 148 27.75 -9.19 2.42
CA ARG A 148 27.12 -9.22 1.08
C ARG A 148 28.05 -9.80 0.01
N ILE A 149 29.34 -9.55 0.08
CA ILE A 149 30.32 -10.12 -0.84
C ILE A 149 30.39 -11.63 -0.62
N SER A 150 30.46 -12.09 0.63
CA SER A 150 30.50 -13.52 0.98
C SER A 150 29.22 -14.25 0.54
N GLU A 151 28.05 -13.67 0.75
CA GLU A 151 26.78 -14.21 0.29
C GLU A 151 26.72 -14.34 -1.25
N ARG A 152 27.25 -13.35 -1.97
CA ARG A 152 27.33 -13.40 -3.44
C ARG A 152 28.30 -14.46 -3.95
N VAL A 153 29.44 -14.62 -3.29
CA VAL A 153 30.45 -15.62 -3.68
C VAL A 153 29.98 -17.04 -3.42
N ASN A 154 29.20 -17.25 -2.36
CA ASN A 154 28.67 -18.58 -2.01
C ASN A 154 27.38 -18.95 -2.75
N ASN A 155 26.81 -18.05 -3.54
CA ASN A 155 25.62 -18.33 -4.33
C ASN A 155 26.01 -18.95 -5.69
N PRO A 156 25.62 -20.22 -6.01
CA PRO A 156 25.98 -20.89 -7.24
C PRO A 156 25.37 -20.25 -8.50
N THR A 157 24.41 -19.34 -8.37
CA THR A 157 23.85 -18.54 -9.46
C THR A 157 24.57 -17.20 -9.65
N TYR A 158 25.57 -16.93 -8.85
CA TYR A 158 26.33 -15.69 -8.92
C TYR A 158 27.21 -15.66 -10.18
N VAL A 159 26.91 -14.77 -11.10
CA VAL A 159 27.82 -14.39 -12.18
C VAL A 159 28.79 -13.34 -11.61
N PRO A 160 30.10 -13.60 -11.56
CA PRO A 160 31.07 -12.62 -11.08
C PRO A 160 30.95 -11.37 -11.95
N ILE A 161 30.44 -10.28 -11.38
CA ILE A 161 30.50 -8.97 -12.01
C ILE A 161 31.97 -8.55 -11.90
N ASN A 162 32.56 -8.17 -13.03
CA ASN A 162 33.92 -7.63 -13.05
C ASN A 162 34.04 -6.56 -11.98
N PRO A 163 34.96 -6.70 -10.99
CA PRO A 163 35.16 -5.72 -9.92
C PRO A 163 35.29 -4.28 -10.44
N GLU A 164 35.79 -4.08 -11.66
CA GLU A 164 35.89 -2.77 -12.31
C GLU A 164 34.54 -2.18 -12.70
N SER A 165 33.48 -2.96 -12.78
CA SER A 165 32.14 -2.53 -13.20
C SER A 165 31.14 -2.37 -12.05
N ASP A 166 31.43 -2.86 -10.83
CA ASP A 166 30.58 -2.65 -9.65
C ASP A 166 31.16 -1.59 -8.71
N PRO A 167 30.62 -0.35 -8.78
CA PRO A 167 31.11 0.73 -7.92
C PRO A 167 30.95 0.47 -6.43
N SER A 168 30.09 -0.48 -6.02
CA SER A 168 29.90 -0.82 -4.60
C SER A 168 31.06 -1.61 -4.00
N ILE A 169 31.81 -2.33 -4.83
CA ILE A 169 32.99 -3.11 -4.41
C ILE A 169 34.25 -2.21 -4.28
N PHE A 170 34.36 -1.19 -5.11
CA PHE A 170 35.57 -0.37 -5.21
C PHE A 170 35.73 0.73 -4.16
N ARG A 171 34.66 1.15 -3.51
CA ARG A 171 34.67 2.43 -2.80
C ARG A 171 35.06 2.40 -1.35
N VAL A 172 35.31 1.23 -0.77
CA VAL A 172 35.64 1.11 0.66
C VAL A 172 37.13 1.23 0.93
N SER A 173 37.95 0.68 0.05
CA SER A 173 39.42 0.74 0.21
C SER A 173 40.02 2.13 -0.06
N THR A 174 39.26 3.01 -0.73
CA THR A 174 39.73 4.37 -1.09
C THR A 174 39.17 5.48 -0.18
N ILE A 175 38.19 5.20 0.68
CA ILE A 175 37.64 6.18 1.64
C ILE A 175 38.53 6.34 2.91
N SER A 176 39.75 5.86 2.89
CA SER A 176 40.71 6.04 4.00
C SER A 176 41.16 7.49 4.23
N LYS A 177 40.80 8.41 3.33
CA LYS A 177 41.13 9.84 3.48
C LYS A 177 39.90 10.69 3.11
N PRO A 178 39.20 11.26 4.10
CA PRO A 178 38.08 12.18 3.86
C PRO A 178 38.44 13.38 2.94
N GLU A 179 39.70 13.76 2.94
CA GLU A 179 40.25 14.87 2.14
C GLU A 179 40.24 14.60 0.63
N GLU A 180 40.09 13.33 0.19
CA GLU A 180 40.07 12.94 -1.23
C GLU A 180 38.67 12.85 -1.81
N LEU A 181 37.59 13.01 -0.99
CA LEU A 181 36.24 12.95 -1.46
C LEU A 181 35.85 14.26 -2.20
N SER A 182 35.12 14.08 -3.31
CA SER A 182 34.54 15.25 -3.95
C SER A 182 33.50 15.91 -3.05
N PRO A 183 33.22 17.21 -3.19
CA PRO A 183 32.18 17.92 -2.43
C PRO A 183 30.80 17.22 -2.48
N PHE A 184 30.48 16.63 -3.62
CA PHE A 184 29.27 15.84 -3.79
C PHE A 184 29.27 14.57 -2.94
N GLN A 185 30.38 13.83 -2.90
CA GLN A 185 30.50 12.62 -2.08
C GLN A 185 30.44 12.92 -0.59
N GLN A 186 31.10 14.00 -0.15
CA GLN A 186 31.03 14.47 1.23
C GLN A 186 29.60 14.84 1.62
N ALA A 187 28.88 15.57 0.73
CA ALA A 187 27.50 15.96 0.95
C ALA A 187 26.56 14.74 1.05
N ILE A 188 26.72 13.72 0.20
CA ILE A 188 25.95 12.48 0.28
C ILE A 188 26.25 11.76 1.59
N MET A 189 27.50 11.55 1.92
CA MET A 189 27.88 10.82 3.14
C MET A 189 27.32 11.49 4.39
N GLN A 190 27.45 12.81 4.49
CA GLN A 190 26.91 13.57 5.61
C GLN A 190 25.39 13.45 5.69
N THR A 191 24.70 13.55 4.57
CA THR A 191 23.24 13.42 4.53
C THR A 191 22.80 12.01 4.90
N LEU A 192 23.47 10.97 4.39
CA LEU A 192 23.18 9.58 4.73
C LEU A 192 23.44 9.28 6.22
N LYS A 193 24.52 9.85 6.79
CA LYS A 193 24.80 9.75 8.22
C LYS A 193 23.65 10.34 9.04
N TYR A 194 23.15 11.51 8.67
CA TYR A 194 21.99 12.13 9.34
C TYR A 194 20.72 11.29 9.22
N LEU A 195 20.44 10.74 8.04
CA LEU A 195 19.27 9.89 7.79
C LEU A 195 19.31 8.63 8.67
N TYR A 196 20.45 7.96 8.69
CA TYR A 196 20.66 6.76 9.47
C TYR A 196 20.58 7.04 10.98
N THR A 197 21.31 8.04 11.46
CA THR A 197 21.35 8.41 12.90
C THR A 197 19.98 8.76 13.46
N ASN A 198 19.11 9.39 12.65
CA ASN A 198 17.76 9.75 13.07
C ASN A 198 16.71 8.69 12.68
N ASN A 199 17.13 7.49 12.26
CA ASN A 199 16.25 6.41 11.81
C ASN A 199 15.19 6.94 10.81
N ILE A 200 15.64 7.68 9.80
CA ILE A 200 14.76 8.20 8.74
C ILE A 200 14.75 7.20 7.58
N LYS A 201 13.58 6.89 7.08
CA LYS A 201 13.38 6.00 5.92
C LYS A 201 12.66 6.74 4.81
N ARG A 202 12.77 6.22 3.60
CA ARG A 202 12.16 6.81 2.40
C ARG A 202 10.80 6.18 2.11
N TYR A 203 9.83 7.02 1.78
CA TYR A 203 8.55 6.58 1.22
C TYR A 203 8.04 7.57 0.19
N LYS A 204 7.84 7.12 -1.06
CA LYS A 204 7.29 7.95 -2.16
C LYS A 204 7.92 9.35 -2.25
N GLY A 205 9.26 9.42 -2.18
CA GLY A 205 10.01 10.67 -2.28
C GLY A 205 9.97 11.56 -1.02
N GLN A 206 9.44 11.04 0.09
CA GLN A 206 9.43 11.71 1.39
C GLN A 206 10.39 11.04 2.36
N CYS A 207 10.99 11.84 3.23
CA CYS A 207 11.67 11.37 4.43
C CYS A 207 10.62 11.11 5.51
N CYS A 208 10.61 9.90 6.05
CA CYS A 208 9.63 9.47 7.05
C CYS A 208 10.32 9.10 8.36
N SER A 209 9.71 9.45 9.49
CA SER A 209 10.11 9.02 10.82
C SER A 209 9.09 8.08 11.42
N GLU A 210 9.56 7.15 12.24
CA GLU A 210 8.70 6.24 12.97
C GLU A 210 7.84 6.97 14.00
N ILE A 211 6.57 6.59 14.11
CA ILE A 211 5.67 7.05 15.16
C ILE A 211 5.86 6.12 16.36
N LYS A 212 6.18 6.71 17.51
CA LYS A 212 6.31 5.98 18.78
C LYS A 212 5.18 6.35 19.72
N THR A 213 4.82 5.43 20.61
CA THR A 213 3.88 5.70 21.71
C THR A 213 4.51 6.66 22.72
N ALA A 214 3.72 7.18 23.65
CA ALA A 214 4.23 8.01 24.75
C ALA A 214 5.25 7.27 25.64
N SER A 215 5.19 5.93 25.68
CA SER A 215 6.17 5.08 26.39
C SER A 215 7.42 4.74 25.53
N GLY A 216 7.54 5.29 24.31
CA GLY A 216 8.66 5.03 23.41
C GLY A 216 8.57 3.75 22.60
N CYS A 217 7.49 2.95 22.73
CA CYS A 217 7.29 1.74 21.96
C CYS A 217 7.03 2.06 20.49
N SER A 218 7.59 1.23 19.58
CA SER A 218 7.31 1.33 18.14
C SER A 218 5.83 1.04 17.85
N THR A 219 5.19 1.93 17.07
CA THR A 219 3.84 1.69 16.58
C THR A 219 3.82 0.97 15.24
N ARG A 220 4.97 0.64 14.67
CA ARG A 220 5.13 0.11 13.31
C ARG A 220 4.64 1.05 12.22
N ALA A 221 4.27 2.27 12.55
CA ALA A 221 3.81 3.28 11.60
C ALA A 221 4.85 4.36 11.39
N TRP A 222 4.87 4.90 10.18
CA TRP A 222 5.82 5.94 9.76
C TRP A 222 5.05 7.13 9.21
N LYS A 223 5.46 8.33 9.58
CA LYS A 223 4.85 9.57 9.07
C LYS A 223 5.85 10.35 8.22
N PRO A 224 5.40 10.98 7.13
CA PRO A 224 6.24 11.90 6.39
C PRO A 224 6.61 13.11 7.28
N VAL A 225 7.88 13.45 7.27
CA VAL A 225 8.43 14.61 8.01
C VAL A 225 8.62 15.76 7.03
N GLN A 226 9.32 15.49 5.93
CA GLN A 226 9.65 16.48 4.90
C GLN A 226 10.05 15.80 3.59
N SER A 227 10.06 16.54 2.49
CA SER A 227 10.61 16.06 1.23
C SER A 227 12.12 15.82 1.33
N ILE A 228 12.67 14.97 0.47
CA ILE A 228 14.13 14.76 0.40
C ILE A 228 14.86 16.09 0.18
N GLN A 229 14.34 16.97 -0.67
CA GLN A 229 14.92 18.28 -0.93
C GLN A 229 14.96 19.16 0.33
N GLU A 230 13.87 19.23 1.07
CA GLU A 230 13.78 20.00 2.33
C GLU A 230 14.70 19.41 3.39
N PHE A 231 14.81 18.08 3.43
CA PHE A 231 15.71 17.39 4.35
C PHE A 231 17.19 17.75 4.06
N VAL A 232 17.64 17.59 2.82
CA VAL A 232 19.00 17.95 2.40
C VAL A 232 19.31 19.41 2.77
N TYR A 233 18.36 20.31 2.50
CA TYR A 233 18.52 21.72 2.87
C TYR A 233 18.59 21.93 4.39
N SER A 234 17.82 21.18 5.17
CA SER A 234 17.84 21.26 6.64
C SER A 234 19.15 20.74 7.25
N VAL A 235 19.71 19.70 6.66
CA VAL A 235 21.06 19.19 7.02
C VAL A 235 22.09 20.26 6.72
N GLY A 236 22.08 20.83 5.52
CA GLY A 236 23.01 21.88 5.12
C GLY A 236 22.98 23.10 6.05
N LYS A 237 21.81 23.51 6.53
CA LYS A 237 21.71 24.65 7.48
C LYS A 237 22.42 24.41 8.83
N LYS A 238 22.61 23.15 9.20
CA LYS A 238 23.30 22.79 10.46
C LYS A 238 24.81 22.57 10.25
N GLU A 239 25.25 22.59 9.01
CA GLU A 239 26.65 22.32 8.68
C GLU A 239 27.53 23.51 8.99
N VAL A 240 28.70 23.26 9.59
CA VAL A 240 29.68 24.27 10.02
C VAL A 240 30.72 24.51 8.94
N GLU A 241 31.03 23.47 8.15
CA GLU A 241 31.99 23.57 7.06
C GLU A 241 31.40 24.34 5.88
N PHE A 242 32.07 25.42 5.47
CA PHE A 242 31.52 26.35 4.46
C PHE A 242 31.29 25.72 3.10
N ASP A 243 32.22 24.91 2.60
CA ASP A 243 32.06 24.27 1.30
C ASP A 243 30.96 23.23 1.29
N LEU A 244 30.82 22.45 2.37
CA LEU A 244 29.74 21.48 2.54
C LEU A 244 28.39 22.19 2.71
N TRP A 245 28.32 23.23 3.54
CA TRP A 245 27.17 24.11 3.67
C TRP A 245 26.71 24.66 2.32
N LYS A 246 27.65 25.19 1.54
CA LYS A 246 27.38 25.75 0.20
C LYS A 246 26.81 24.69 -0.75
N ASN A 247 27.39 23.50 -0.77
CA ASN A 247 26.97 22.41 -1.65
C ASN A 247 25.57 21.86 -1.26
N LEU A 248 25.21 21.84 0.01
CA LEU A 248 23.93 21.36 0.51
C LEU A 248 22.82 22.42 0.44
N THR A 249 23.15 23.71 0.41
CA THR A 249 22.17 24.81 0.46
C THR A 249 22.01 25.56 -0.85
N SER A 250 23.04 25.60 -1.70
CA SER A 250 22.96 26.29 -3.00
C SER A 250 22.26 25.41 -4.03
N ARG A 251 21.42 26.01 -4.89
CA ARG A 251 20.72 25.31 -5.98
C ARG A 251 21.64 24.92 -7.15
N GLY A 252 22.88 24.57 -6.86
CA GLY A 252 23.90 24.16 -7.84
C GLY A 252 23.70 22.69 -8.28
N THR A 253 24.65 22.25 -9.11
CA THR A 253 24.69 20.88 -9.64
C THR A 253 24.83 19.87 -8.50
N ALA A 254 25.74 20.09 -7.55
CA ALA A 254 25.96 19.19 -6.41
C ALA A 254 24.70 18.98 -5.58
N HIS A 255 23.94 20.04 -5.29
CA HIS A 255 22.68 19.93 -4.56
C HIS A 255 21.64 19.07 -5.30
N ARG A 256 21.49 19.28 -6.61
CA ARG A 256 20.56 18.46 -7.43
C ARG A 256 21.00 17.00 -7.51
N ASP A 257 22.30 16.76 -7.62
CA ASP A 257 22.86 15.42 -7.71
C ASP A 257 22.67 14.66 -6.40
N VAL A 258 22.82 15.32 -5.23
CA VAL A 258 22.51 14.73 -3.91
C VAL A 258 21.02 14.34 -3.83
N ILE A 259 20.11 15.24 -4.22
CA ILE A 259 18.66 14.95 -4.21
C ILE A 259 18.34 13.81 -5.17
N THR A 260 18.92 13.80 -6.37
CA THR A 260 18.71 12.75 -7.36
C THR A 260 19.24 11.41 -6.86
N HIS A 261 20.42 11.40 -6.25
CA HIS A 261 20.97 10.20 -5.62
C HIS A 261 20.04 9.65 -4.55
N LEU A 262 19.68 10.46 -3.55
CA LEU A 262 18.80 10.04 -2.45
C LEU A 262 17.40 9.63 -2.90
N SER A 263 16.93 10.18 -4.03
CA SER A 263 15.63 9.81 -4.59
C SER A 263 15.62 8.46 -5.30
N ASN A 264 16.73 8.09 -5.94
CA ASN A 264 16.78 6.95 -6.87
C ASN A 264 17.68 5.80 -6.40
N CYS A 265 18.70 6.08 -5.58
CA CYS A 265 19.63 5.05 -5.11
C CYS A 265 19.03 4.28 -3.92
N LYS A 266 19.34 2.98 -3.89
CA LYS A 266 18.95 2.09 -2.77
C LYS A 266 20.08 2.03 -1.77
N ASP A 267 20.26 3.11 -1.03
CA ASP A 267 21.21 3.13 0.08
C ASP A 267 20.61 2.47 1.31
N MET A 268 21.40 1.70 2.01
CA MET A 268 20.97 1.00 3.22
C MET A 268 20.76 1.95 4.40
N GLN A 269 21.49 3.06 4.40
CA GLN A 269 21.31 4.12 5.38
C GLN A 269 20.00 4.91 5.14
N PHE A 270 19.37 4.72 3.99
CA PHE A 270 18.11 5.35 3.63
C PHE A 270 17.18 4.37 2.90
N PRO A 271 16.75 3.29 3.58
CA PRO A 271 15.94 2.24 2.97
C PRO A 271 14.54 2.73 2.63
N ASP A 272 13.95 2.09 1.63
CA ASP A 272 12.55 2.28 1.30
C ASP A 272 11.65 1.58 2.32
N ILE A 273 10.58 2.25 2.71
CA ILE A 273 9.51 1.65 3.51
C ILE A 273 8.61 0.82 2.59
N VAL A 274 8.39 -0.44 2.95
CA VAL A 274 7.37 -1.30 2.34
C VAL A 274 6.25 -1.46 3.36
N LYS A 275 5.14 -0.78 3.14
CA LYS A 275 3.98 -0.85 4.02
C LYS A 275 3.15 -2.11 3.73
N ASN A 276 2.63 -2.74 4.76
CA ASN A 276 1.65 -3.82 4.64
C ASN A 276 0.24 -3.22 4.59
N ARG A 277 -0.47 -3.37 3.48
CA ARG A 277 -1.79 -2.78 3.26
C ARG A 277 -2.89 -3.32 4.19
N HIS A 278 -2.67 -4.47 4.81
CA HIS A 278 -3.62 -5.10 5.72
C HIS A 278 -3.36 -4.78 7.20
N VAL A 279 -2.45 -3.85 7.49
CA VAL A 279 -2.04 -3.54 8.86
C VAL A 279 -2.20 -2.05 9.13
N TRP A 280 -2.94 -1.71 10.17
CA TRP A 280 -3.18 -0.34 10.64
C TRP A 280 -2.76 -0.19 12.09
N SER A 281 -2.13 0.92 12.42
CA SER A 281 -1.74 1.25 13.78
C SER A 281 -2.66 2.29 14.39
N PHE A 282 -2.92 2.15 15.67
CA PHE A 282 -3.75 3.03 16.51
C PHE A 282 -2.95 3.46 17.74
N THR A 283 -3.49 4.34 18.58
CA THR A 283 -2.79 4.78 19.80
C THR A 283 -2.57 3.64 20.81
N ASN A 284 -3.45 2.64 20.84
CA ASN A 284 -3.43 1.54 21.80
C ASN A 284 -2.97 0.18 21.21
N GLY A 285 -2.70 0.08 19.90
CA GLY A 285 -2.29 -1.20 19.31
C GLY A 285 -2.31 -1.20 17.79
N ILE A 286 -2.28 -2.40 17.23
CA ILE A 286 -2.21 -2.66 15.80
C ILE A 286 -3.38 -3.55 15.38
N PHE A 287 -4.09 -3.16 14.31
CA PHE A 287 -5.15 -3.96 13.70
C PHE A 287 -4.59 -4.65 12.44
N VAL A 288 -4.67 -5.96 12.42
CA VAL A 288 -4.27 -6.83 11.31
C VAL A 288 -5.52 -7.32 10.61
N GLY A 289 -5.73 -6.87 9.38
CA GLY A 289 -6.92 -7.17 8.58
C GLY A 289 -6.88 -8.50 7.85
N LYS A 290 -5.73 -9.19 7.81
CA LYS A 290 -5.58 -10.49 7.13
C LYS A 290 -4.57 -11.34 7.87
N GLU A 291 -5.06 -12.26 8.68
CA GLU A 291 -4.26 -13.22 9.42
C GLU A 291 -4.81 -14.62 9.20
N TRP A 292 -3.94 -15.59 8.90
CA TRP A 292 -4.35 -16.98 8.76
C TRP A 292 -4.60 -17.62 10.11
N SER A 293 -5.68 -18.34 10.25
CA SER A 293 -6.02 -19.10 11.47
C SER A 293 -5.93 -20.59 11.20
N ASP A 294 -4.91 -21.26 11.74
CA ASP A 294 -4.75 -22.72 11.62
C ASP A 294 -5.91 -23.49 12.25
N LYS A 295 -6.58 -22.89 13.25
CA LYS A 295 -7.73 -23.53 13.93
C LYS A 295 -8.97 -23.63 13.05
N THR A 296 -9.21 -22.63 12.21
CA THR A 296 -10.41 -22.58 11.37
C THR A 296 -10.10 -22.84 9.89
N GLY A 297 -8.84 -22.78 9.48
CA GLY A 297 -8.44 -22.82 8.06
C GLY A 297 -8.98 -21.63 7.26
N LEU A 298 -9.21 -20.50 7.92
CA LEU A 298 -9.75 -19.29 7.32
C LEU A 298 -8.92 -18.06 7.72
N TYR A 299 -8.95 -17.04 6.88
CA TYR A 299 -8.45 -15.72 7.23
C TYR A 299 -9.38 -15.00 8.18
N LYS A 300 -8.82 -14.36 9.18
CA LYS A 300 -9.51 -13.52 10.15
C LYS A 300 -8.82 -12.17 10.28
N SER A 301 -9.49 -11.21 10.91
CA SER A 301 -8.84 -10.00 11.42
C SER A 301 -8.54 -10.14 12.91
N ALA A 302 -7.52 -9.46 13.39
CA ALA A 302 -7.13 -9.47 14.80
C ALA A 302 -6.64 -8.08 15.23
N PHE A 303 -6.82 -7.76 16.51
CA PHE A 303 -6.25 -6.57 17.13
C PHE A 303 -5.27 -6.98 18.23
N TYR A 304 -4.10 -6.36 18.25
CA TYR A 304 -3.05 -6.61 19.21
C TYR A 304 -2.63 -5.31 19.89
N THR A 305 -2.69 -5.27 21.21
CA THR A 305 -2.16 -4.14 21.98
C THR A 305 -0.63 -4.16 21.96
N TYR A 306 0.03 -3.02 22.11
CA TYR A 306 1.50 -2.92 22.02
C TYR A 306 2.27 -3.71 23.10
N ASP A 307 1.62 -4.04 24.19
CA ASP A 307 2.18 -4.84 25.29
C ASP A 307 1.88 -6.35 25.15
N SER A 308 1.01 -6.75 24.21
CA SER A 308 0.63 -8.14 24.02
C SER A 308 1.77 -9.01 23.50
N PRO A 309 1.78 -10.30 23.85
CA PRO A 309 2.76 -11.25 23.31
C PRO A 309 2.66 -11.38 21.79
N GLU A 310 1.45 -11.32 21.24
CA GLU A 310 1.20 -11.45 19.82
C GLU A 310 1.83 -10.30 19.02
N PHE A 311 1.75 -9.06 19.53
CA PHE A 311 2.42 -7.92 18.92
C PHE A 311 3.95 -8.08 18.96
N LYS A 312 4.50 -8.58 20.06
CA LYS A 312 5.96 -8.81 20.21
C LYS A 312 6.47 -9.90 19.27
N ASN A 313 5.64 -10.90 18.98
CA ASN A 313 5.95 -11.99 18.04
C ASN A 313 5.70 -11.62 16.57
N LEU A 314 5.06 -10.49 16.30
CA LEU A 314 4.88 -10.00 14.94
C LEU A 314 6.24 -9.66 14.33
N ASP A 315 6.44 -10.09 13.09
CA ASP A 315 7.66 -9.78 12.34
C ASP A 315 7.98 -8.28 12.43
N GLN A 316 9.21 -7.99 12.85
CA GLN A 316 9.67 -6.61 13.04
C GLN A 316 9.75 -5.81 11.75
N THR A 317 9.76 -6.46 10.60
CA THR A 317 9.76 -5.83 9.28
C THR A 317 8.38 -5.31 8.86
N VAL A 318 7.31 -5.74 9.54
CA VAL A 318 5.95 -5.30 9.26
C VAL A 318 5.81 -3.80 9.56
N VAL A 319 5.45 -3.05 8.54
CA VAL A 319 5.14 -1.62 8.63
C VAL A 319 3.66 -1.42 8.32
N SER A 320 2.95 -0.74 9.20
CA SER A 320 1.54 -0.42 9.00
C SER A 320 1.33 0.59 7.87
N CYS A 321 0.23 0.42 7.15
CA CYS A 321 -0.12 1.30 6.03
C CYS A 321 -0.56 2.69 6.51
N LYS A 322 -1.12 2.80 7.72
CA LYS A 322 -1.56 4.06 8.28
C LYS A 322 -1.57 4.04 9.81
N TYR A 323 -1.34 5.20 10.41
CA TYR A 323 -1.55 5.47 11.82
C TYR A 323 -2.82 6.30 12.02
N PHE A 324 -3.67 5.87 12.94
CA PHE A 324 -4.84 6.61 13.41
C PHE A 324 -4.55 7.20 14.79
N GLU A 325 -4.73 8.52 14.94
CA GLU A 325 -4.58 9.23 16.22
C GLU A 325 -5.80 9.03 17.14
N GLN A 326 -6.30 7.79 17.20
CA GLN A 326 -7.43 7.39 18.02
C GLN A 326 -7.22 5.97 18.54
N GLU A 327 -7.91 5.61 19.63
CA GLU A 327 -7.92 4.26 20.14
C GLU A 327 -8.78 3.36 19.26
N PHE A 328 -8.31 2.13 19.04
CA PHE A 328 -9.09 1.09 18.39
C PHE A 328 -10.05 0.44 19.40
N LYS A 329 -11.31 0.38 19.04
CA LYS A 329 -12.35 -0.32 19.82
C LYS A 329 -12.52 -1.71 19.24
N ASP A 330 -12.04 -2.70 19.98
CA ASP A 330 -12.09 -4.08 19.52
C ASP A 330 -13.46 -4.73 19.79
N TYR A 331 -14.14 -5.08 18.72
CA TYR A 331 -15.41 -5.82 18.70
C TYR A 331 -15.24 -7.26 18.22
N SER A 332 -14.05 -7.84 18.33
CA SER A 332 -13.78 -9.24 17.94
C SER A 332 -14.59 -10.26 18.74
N HIS A 333 -15.09 -9.87 19.92
CA HIS A 333 -15.96 -10.69 20.78
C HIS A 333 -17.39 -10.87 20.23
N LEU A 334 -17.81 -10.07 19.26
CA LEU A 334 -19.12 -10.24 18.61
C LEU A 334 -19.02 -11.31 17.53
N ASP A 335 -19.91 -12.29 17.56
CA ASP A 335 -19.95 -13.36 16.57
C ASP A 335 -20.36 -12.84 15.19
N ASP A 336 -21.45 -12.07 15.13
CA ASP A 336 -21.89 -11.42 13.89
C ASP A 336 -21.21 -10.05 13.75
N TRP A 337 -20.49 -9.87 12.67
CA TRP A 337 -19.85 -8.60 12.36
C TRP A 337 -20.85 -7.47 12.10
N TYR A 338 -22.10 -7.80 11.72
CA TYR A 338 -23.11 -6.79 11.47
C TYR A 338 -23.56 -6.08 12.75
N ASP A 339 -23.45 -6.75 13.91
CA ASP A 339 -23.74 -6.17 15.22
C ASP A 339 -22.72 -5.13 15.70
N ILE A 340 -21.57 -5.00 15.02
CA ILE A 340 -20.58 -3.96 15.32
C ILE A 340 -21.24 -2.58 15.14
N PRO A 341 -21.28 -1.72 16.18
CA PRO A 341 -22.04 -0.48 16.15
C PRO A 341 -21.34 0.61 15.31
N THR A 342 -21.98 0.99 14.22
CA THR A 342 -21.56 2.10 13.36
C THR A 342 -22.71 3.08 13.13
N PRO A 343 -23.23 3.74 14.20
CA PRO A 343 -24.50 4.48 14.11
C PRO A 343 -24.48 5.63 13.10
N HIS A 344 -23.37 6.33 12.95
CA HIS A 344 -23.31 7.48 12.03
C HIS A 344 -23.13 7.01 10.57
N PHE A 345 -22.35 5.98 10.33
CA PHE A 345 -22.26 5.39 9.02
C PHE A 345 -23.57 4.73 8.61
N GLN A 346 -24.17 3.94 9.50
CA GLN A 346 -25.43 3.25 9.27
C GLN A 346 -26.57 4.26 8.98
N SER A 347 -26.60 5.39 9.68
CA SER A 347 -27.63 6.42 9.46
C SER A 347 -27.67 6.96 8.01
N ILE A 348 -26.54 6.95 7.30
CA ILE A 348 -26.50 7.34 5.87
C ILE A 348 -27.19 6.27 5.03
N LEU A 349 -26.97 4.98 5.34
CA LEU A 349 -27.58 3.85 4.62
C LEU A 349 -29.08 3.78 4.88
N ASP A 350 -29.50 3.95 6.12
CA ASP A 350 -30.90 3.98 6.55
C ASP A 350 -31.65 5.15 5.91
N TYR A 351 -31.00 6.34 5.84
CA TYR A 351 -31.60 7.48 5.15
C TYR A 351 -31.86 7.20 3.67
N GLN A 352 -30.97 6.47 3.01
CA GLN A 352 -31.19 6.05 1.62
C GLN A 352 -32.27 4.97 1.50
N GLY A 353 -32.62 4.31 2.59
CA GLY A 353 -33.65 3.26 2.63
C GLY A 353 -33.13 1.93 2.09
N PHE A 354 -31.86 1.66 2.26
CA PHE A 354 -31.30 0.34 1.98
C PHE A 354 -31.84 -0.65 3.01
N ASP A 355 -32.30 -1.80 2.53
CA ASP A 355 -32.57 -2.92 3.41
C ASP A 355 -31.26 -3.49 4.00
N GLU A 356 -31.38 -4.36 4.97
CA GLU A 356 -30.24 -4.94 5.67
C GLU A 356 -29.28 -5.66 4.71
N ASP A 357 -29.83 -6.41 3.75
CA ASP A 357 -29.00 -7.16 2.81
C ASP A 357 -28.20 -6.24 1.89
N VAL A 358 -28.77 -5.14 1.42
CA VAL A 358 -28.06 -4.13 0.61
C VAL A 358 -27.07 -3.38 1.48
N ALA A 359 -27.43 -3.02 2.72
CA ALA A 359 -26.51 -2.36 3.65
C ALA A 359 -25.29 -3.23 3.96
N LYS A 360 -25.47 -4.53 4.18
CA LYS A 360 -24.36 -5.49 4.34
C LYS A 360 -23.38 -5.44 3.18
N TRP A 361 -23.87 -5.36 1.95
CA TRP A 361 -23.00 -5.25 0.77
C TRP A 361 -22.23 -3.94 0.68
N VAL A 362 -22.70 -2.84 1.28
CA VAL A 362 -21.90 -1.61 1.39
C VAL A 362 -20.67 -1.86 2.26
N TYR A 363 -20.82 -2.53 3.42
CA TYR A 363 -19.69 -2.90 4.27
C TYR A 363 -18.74 -3.88 3.59
N VAL A 364 -19.27 -4.89 2.91
CA VAL A 364 -18.48 -5.88 2.15
C VAL A 364 -17.63 -5.17 1.08
N MET A 365 -18.23 -4.29 0.29
CA MET A 365 -17.49 -3.55 -0.74
C MET A 365 -16.51 -2.53 -0.14
N GLY A 366 -16.83 -1.93 1.01
CA GLY A 366 -15.90 -1.11 1.78
C GLY A 366 -14.68 -1.89 2.25
N GLY A 367 -14.89 -3.10 2.74
CA GLY A 367 -13.81 -4.01 3.15
C GLY A 367 -12.97 -4.48 1.98
N ARG A 368 -13.59 -4.79 0.84
CA ARG A 368 -12.91 -5.20 -0.39
C ARG A 368 -11.85 -4.17 -0.86
N LEU A 369 -12.07 -2.88 -0.59
CA LEU A 369 -11.11 -1.83 -0.88
C LEU A 369 -9.80 -1.96 -0.08
N CYS A 370 -9.80 -2.74 0.99
CA CYS A 370 -8.62 -2.99 1.83
C CYS A 370 -7.73 -4.12 1.32
N TYR A 371 -8.10 -4.79 0.21
CA TYR A 371 -7.39 -5.93 -0.36
C TYR A 371 -7.03 -5.68 -1.81
N ASP A 372 -6.03 -6.39 -2.31
CA ASP A 372 -5.72 -6.37 -3.74
C ASP A 372 -6.87 -6.99 -4.56
N VAL A 373 -7.04 -6.52 -5.76
CA VAL A 373 -7.99 -7.17 -6.69
C VAL A 373 -7.55 -8.61 -6.88
N ASN A 374 -8.50 -9.55 -6.81
CA ASN A 374 -8.28 -11.00 -6.87
C ASN A 374 -7.48 -11.61 -5.70
N ASP A 375 -7.26 -10.88 -4.59
CA ASP A 375 -6.56 -11.43 -3.42
C ASP A 375 -7.41 -12.44 -2.63
N MET A 376 -8.70 -12.16 -2.44
CA MET A 376 -9.61 -12.98 -1.65
C MET A 376 -10.86 -13.42 -2.43
N ASP A 377 -11.14 -12.81 -3.56
CA ASP A 377 -12.30 -13.10 -4.41
C ASP A 377 -11.96 -13.00 -5.90
N GLY A 378 -12.76 -13.64 -6.74
CA GLY A 378 -12.72 -13.51 -8.21
C GLY A 378 -13.96 -12.77 -8.76
N TRP A 379 -14.57 -11.87 -8.01
CA TRP A 379 -15.88 -11.30 -8.33
C TRP A 379 -15.89 -10.37 -9.54
N GLN A 380 -14.75 -9.81 -9.91
CA GLN A 380 -14.60 -8.91 -11.06
C GLN A 380 -15.62 -7.75 -11.08
N VAL A 381 -15.86 -7.13 -9.93
CA VAL A 381 -16.77 -5.99 -9.80
C VAL A 381 -16.14 -4.81 -9.09
N ILE A 382 -16.64 -3.61 -9.42
CA ILE A 382 -16.28 -2.36 -8.74
C ILE A 382 -17.55 -1.73 -8.17
N PRO A 383 -17.54 -1.24 -6.91
CA PRO A 383 -18.67 -0.53 -6.35
C PRO A 383 -18.86 0.84 -7.00
N PHE A 384 -20.10 1.15 -7.36
CA PHE A 384 -20.50 2.42 -7.91
C PHE A 384 -21.67 3.04 -7.12
N LEU A 385 -21.41 4.17 -6.47
CA LEU A 385 -22.43 4.92 -5.74
C LEU A 385 -23.14 5.88 -6.73
N LYS A 386 -24.29 5.46 -7.25
CA LYS A 386 -25.11 6.22 -8.20
C LYS A 386 -26.14 7.06 -7.45
N GLY A 387 -26.43 8.27 -7.89
CA GLY A 387 -27.59 9.00 -7.40
C GLY A 387 -27.46 10.51 -7.47
N VAL A 388 -28.50 11.17 -6.91
CA VAL A 388 -28.65 12.63 -6.99
C VAL A 388 -27.57 13.39 -6.19
N ALA A 389 -27.38 14.65 -6.48
CA ALA A 389 -26.52 15.53 -5.70
C ALA A 389 -27.00 15.61 -4.25
N ARG A 390 -26.06 15.80 -3.29
CA ARG A 390 -26.34 15.89 -1.85
C ARG A 390 -27.04 14.63 -1.29
N SER A 391 -26.62 13.45 -1.70
CA SER A 391 -27.20 12.17 -1.21
C SER A 391 -26.26 11.38 -0.27
N GLY A 392 -25.07 11.91 0.04
CA GLY A 392 -24.09 11.24 0.91
C GLY A 392 -23.03 10.42 0.18
N LYS A 393 -23.13 10.20 -1.14
CA LYS A 393 -22.13 9.43 -1.93
C LYS A 393 -20.69 9.89 -1.70
N SER A 394 -20.44 11.18 -1.97
CA SER A 394 -19.10 11.75 -1.86
C SER A 394 -18.60 11.72 -0.40
N THR A 395 -19.49 11.82 0.57
CA THR A 395 -19.17 11.68 2.01
C THR A 395 -18.63 10.28 2.30
N LEU A 396 -19.32 9.21 1.86
CA LEU A 396 -18.83 7.84 2.04
C LEU A 396 -17.49 7.62 1.35
N ILE A 397 -17.34 8.06 0.11
CA ILE A 397 -16.10 7.86 -0.67
C ILE A 397 -14.94 8.64 -0.05
N THR A 398 -15.13 9.95 0.26
CA THR A 398 -14.02 10.84 0.58
C THR A 398 -13.76 10.99 2.09
N LYS A 399 -14.79 10.81 2.92
CA LYS A 399 -14.68 11.00 4.39
C LYS A 399 -14.58 9.68 5.15
N VAL A 400 -14.97 8.56 4.51
CA VAL A 400 -14.85 7.23 5.12
C VAL A 400 -13.82 6.38 4.36
N PHE A 401 -14.14 5.82 3.20
CA PHE A 401 -13.30 4.81 2.54
C PHE A 401 -11.90 5.35 2.18
N ARG A 402 -11.80 6.57 1.64
CA ARG A 402 -10.51 7.21 1.39
C ARG A 402 -9.64 7.30 2.65
N LYS A 403 -10.28 7.44 3.82
CA LYS A 403 -9.60 7.61 5.10
C LYS A 403 -9.01 6.32 5.67
N PHE A 404 -9.27 5.16 5.08
CA PHE A 404 -8.66 3.90 5.50
C PHE A 404 -7.15 3.87 5.27
N TYR A 405 -6.64 4.62 4.32
CA TYR A 405 -5.22 4.72 4.00
C TYR A 405 -4.70 6.17 4.14
N GLY A 406 -3.39 6.31 4.14
CA GLY A 406 -2.73 7.62 4.06
C GLY A 406 -3.04 8.34 2.75
N ALA A 407 -2.98 9.66 2.76
CA ALA A 407 -3.27 10.46 1.56
C ALA A 407 -2.32 10.13 0.39
N GLU A 408 -1.10 9.74 0.70
CA GLU A 408 -0.07 9.31 -0.24
C GLU A 408 -0.36 7.96 -0.92
N ASP A 409 -1.24 7.14 -0.31
CA ASP A 409 -1.57 5.79 -0.74
C ASP A 409 -2.95 5.66 -1.39
N VAL A 410 -3.67 6.77 -1.50
CA VAL A 410 -4.96 6.86 -2.22
C VAL A 410 -4.85 7.86 -3.35
N ARG A 411 -5.26 7.44 -4.54
CA ARG A 411 -5.28 8.29 -5.72
C ARG A 411 -6.70 8.61 -6.16
N THR A 412 -6.87 9.80 -6.71
CA THR A 412 -8.16 10.22 -7.28
C THR A 412 -8.08 10.16 -8.79
N LEU A 413 -8.93 9.36 -9.42
CA LEU A 413 -9.11 9.35 -10.87
C LEU A 413 -10.04 10.51 -11.23
N SER A 414 -9.47 11.55 -11.81
CA SER A 414 -10.19 12.76 -12.21
C SER A 414 -10.41 12.77 -13.72
N ASN A 415 -11.54 13.29 -14.15
CA ASN A 415 -11.85 13.51 -15.57
C ASN A 415 -10.91 14.53 -16.26
N ASN A 416 -10.09 15.24 -15.48
CA ASN A 416 -9.09 16.18 -16.02
C ASN A 416 -7.79 15.49 -16.47
N VAL A 417 -7.65 14.19 -16.20
CA VAL A 417 -6.52 13.39 -16.68
C VAL A 417 -6.81 12.91 -18.09
N GLU A 418 -5.84 13.06 -19.00
CA GLU A 418 -5.95 12.45 -20.33
C GLU A 418 -6.10 10.94 -20.20
N LYS A 419 -7.03 10.32 -20.95
CA LYS A 419 -7.31 8.88 -20.88
C LYS A 419 -6.04 8.03 -20.97
N LYS A 420 -5.11 8.41 -21.86
CA LYS A 420 -3.81 7.75 -22.03
C LYS A 420 -2.98 7.64 -20.73
N PHE A 421 -3.17 8.54 -19.78
CA PHE A 421 -2.44 8.59 -18.52
C PHE A 421 -3.31 8.24 -17.30
N GLY A 422 -4.55 7.80 -17.53
CA GLY A 422 -5.48 7.47 -16.45
C GLY A 422 -4.92 6.38 -15.53
N LEU A 423 -4.40 5.30 -16.11
CA LEU A 423 -3.79 4.20 -15.33
C LEU A 423 -2.54 4.65 -14.58
N SER A 424 -1.68 5.48 -15.20
CA SER A 424 -0.46 5.96 -14.53
C SER A 424 -0.74 6.87 -13.34
N ALA A 425 -1.91 7.47 -13.29
CA ALA A 425 -2.32 8.30 -12.16
C ALA A 425 -2.70 7.49 -10.91
N ILE A 426 -3.06 6.21 -11.06
CA ILE A 426 -3.66 5.41 -9.99
C ILE A 426 -2.94 4.08 -9.67
N TYR A 427 -2.04 3.59 -10.52
CA TYR A 427 -1.41 2.27 -10.37
C TYR A 427 -0.55 2.13 -9.11
N ASP A 428 0.05 3.21 -8.62
CA ASP A 428 0.92 3.25 -7.45
C ASP A 428 0.14 3.64 -6.19
N SER A 429 -0.96 2.94 -5.92
CA SER A 429 -1.79 3.23 -4.75
C SER A 429 -2.44 1.97 -4.18
N TYR A 430 -2.83 2.02 -2.93
CA TYR A 430 -3.62 0.94 -2.31
C TYR A 430 -5.09 0.99 -2.73
N MET A 431 -5.58 2.16 -3.09
CA MET A 431 -6.94 2.34 -3.53
C MET A 431 -7.03 3.57 -4.45
N PHE A 432 -7.85 3.50 -5.47
CA PHE A 432 -8.25 4.70 -6.18
C PHE A 432 -9.73 5.04 -5.94
N ILE A 433 -10.04 6.31 -5.98
CA ILE A 433 -11.39 6.82 -5.85
C ILE A 433 -11.72 7.69 -7.05
N ALA A 434 -12.98 7.64 -7.50
CA ALA A 434 -13.54 8.57 -8.47
C ALA A 434 -14.88 9.07 -7.96
N PRO A 435 -14.90 10.08 -7.07
CA PRO A 435 -16.12 10.50 -6.36
C PRO A 435 -17.14 11.21 -7.23
N GLU A 436 -16.75 11.70 -8.41
CA GLU A 436 -17.60 12.40 -9.36
C GLU A 436 -17.29 11.95 -10.78
N VAL A 437 -17.76 10.76 -11.13
CA VAL A 437 -17.71 10.25 -12.50
C VAL A 437 -18.79 10.95 -13.31
N LYS A 438 -18.37 11.62 -14.37
CA LYS A 438 -19.25 12.17 -15.42
C LYS A 438 -19.35 11.15 -16.56
N ASN A 439 -20.04 11.54 -17.64
CA ASN A 439 -20.27 10.71 -18.82
C ASN A 439 -19.01 10.05 -19.40
N ASP A 440 -17.84 10.62 -19.14
CA ASP A 440 -16.52 10.11 -19.53
C ASP A 440 -15.67 9.81 -18.29
N LEU A 441 -15.20 8.59 -18.15
CA LEU A 441 -14.16 8.22 -17.19
C LEU A 441 -12.79 8.35 -17.87
N ALA A 442 -11.75 8.76 -17.12
CA ALA A 442 -10.39 8.88 -17.66
C ALA A 442 -9.69 7.51 -17.88
N LEU A 443 -10.46 6.53 -18.34
CA LEU A 443 -10.00 5.19 -18.74
C LEU A 443 -10.73 4.78 -20.03
N GLU A 444 -10.01 4.09 -20.90
CA GLU A 444 -10.64 3.42 -22.03
C GLU A 444 -11.46 2.20 -21.54
N GLN A 445 -12.46 1.81 -22.31
CA GLN A 445 -13.37 0.71 -21.93
C GLN A 445 -12.61 -0.59 -21.66
N ALA A 446 -11.64 -0.94 -22.50
CA ALA A 446 -10.82 -2.13 -22.32
C ALA A 446 -9.95 -2.05 -21.05
N GLU A 447 -9.34 -0.89 -20.80
CA GLU A 447 -8.55 -0.65 -19.59
C GLU A 447 -9.41 -0.79 -18.33
N PHE A 448 -10.60 -0.24 -18.33
CA PHE A 448 -11.55 -0.39 -17.22
C PHE A 448 -11.90 -1.85 -16.95
N GLN A 449 -12.12 -2.64 -18.01
CA GLN A 449 -12.40 -4.08 -17.86
C GLN A 449 -11.23 -4.81 -17.22
N SER A 450 -10.02 -4.59 -17.70
CA SER A 450 -8.81 -5.22 -17.16
C SER A 450 -8.51 -4.79 -15.71
N VAL A 451 -8.70 -3.51 -15.39
CA VAL A 451 -8.58 -2.97 -14.01
C VAL A 451 -9.53 -3.67 -13.04
N VAL A 452 -10.79 -3.84 -13.43
CA VAL A 452 -11.79 -4.48 -12.57
C VAL A 452 -11.58 -5.99 -12.45
N SER A 453 -11.06 -6.62 -13.50
CA SER A 453 -10.76 -8.06 -13.52
C SER A 453 -9.40 -8.41 -12.92
N GLY A 454 -8.53 -7.42 -12.64
CA GLY A 454 -7.17 -7.68 -12.14
C GLY A 454 -6.25 -8.31 -13.18
N GLU A 455 -6.46 -7.99 -14.46
CA GLU A 455 -5.65 -8.47 -15.57
C GLU A 455 -4.40 -7.61 -15.77
N ASP A 456 -3.47 -8.10 -16.61
CA ASP A 456 -2.31 -7.34 -17.03
C ASP A 456 -2.71 -6.09 -17.81
N VAL A 457 -2.16 -4.95 -17.42
CA VAL A 457 -2.39 -3.66 -18.09
C VAL A 457 -1.06 -3.01 -18.49
N SER A 458 -1.07 -2.31 -19.63
CA SER A 458 0.07 -1.53 -20.08
C SER A 458 -0.07 -0.08 -19.58
N ILE A 459 0.89 0.37 -18.78
CA ILE A 459 0.88 1.71 -18.21
C ILE A 459 1.83 2.61 -18.96
N ALA A 460 1.31 3.69 -19.51
CA ALA A 460 2.10 4.74 -20.14
C ALA A 460 2.52 5.79 -19.08
N VAL A 461 3.80 5.80 -18.70
CA VAL A 461 4.36 6.81 -17.81
C VAL A 461 5.05 7.88 -18.63
N LYS A 462 4.84 9.15 -18.27
CA LYS A 462 5.44 10.28 -19.01
C LYS A 462 6.96 10.23 -18.95
N CYS A 463 7.62 10.27 -20.10
CA CYS A 463 9.06 10.19 -20.26
C CYS A 463 9.71 8.84 -19.87
N GLU A 464 8.92 7.77 -19.71
CA GLU A 464 9.41 6.42 -19.46
C GLU A 464 8.88 5.44 -20.52
N LYS A 465 9.50 4.25 -20.60
CA LYS A 465 8.95 3.15 -21.40
C LYS A 465 7.66 2.64 -20.74
N ALA A 466 6.68 2.27 -21.54
CA ALA A 466 5.47 1.62 -21.05
C ALA A 466 5.83 0.36 -20.24
N LYS A 467 5.16 0.19 -19.10
CA LYS A 467 5.33 -0.95 -18.20
C LYS A 467 4.08 -1.82 -18.25
N SER A 468 4.24 -3.14 -18.38
CA SER A 468 3.13 -4.09 -18.16
C SER A 468 3.15 -4.51 -16.70
N ILE A 469 2.00 -4.42 -16.04
CA ILE A 469 1.84 -4.85 -14.65
C ILE A 469 0.52 -5.59 -14.47
N GLU A 470 0.50 -6.60 -13.61
CA GLU A 470 -0.73 -7.19 -13.08
C GLU A 470 -1.44 -6.15 -12.20
N TRP A 471 -2.72 -5.90 -12.49
CA TRP A 471 -3.46 -4.86 -11.75
C TRP A 471 -3.95 -5.34 -10.39
N LYS A 472 -3.57 -4.63 -9.34
CA LYS A 472 -3.91 -4.98 -7.95
C LYS A 472 -4.73 -3.92 -7.21
N THR A 473 -4.75 -2.68 -7.70
CA THR A 473 -5.38 -1.56 -6.99
C THR A 473 -6.90 -1.60 -7.11
N PRO A 474 -7.65 -1.81 -6.02
CA PRO A 474 -9.11 -1.72 -6.00
C PRO A 474 -9.55 -0.26 -6.10
N GLY A 475 -10.81 -0.06 -6.51
CA GLY A 475 -11.37 1.28 -6.62
C GLY A 475 -12.83 1.38 -6.24
N ILE A 476 -13.28 2.63 -6.04
CA ILE A 476 -14.67 2.97 -5.82
C ILE A 476 -15.05 4.18 -6.66
N LEU A 477 -16.20 4.08 -7.32
CA LEU A 477 -16.72 5.10 -8.18
C LEU A 477 -17.97 5.75 -7.57
N GLY A 478 -18.20 7.01 -7.89
CA GLY A 478 -19.44 7.73 -7.54
C GLY A 478 -19.84 8.68 -8.66
N GLY A 479 -21.12 8.83 -8.90
CA GLY A 479 -21.63 9.72 -9.95
C GLY A 479 -23.14 9.82 -9.93
N ASN A 480 -23.67 10.73 -10.74
CA ASN A 480 -25.12 10.82 -10.90
C ASN A 480 -25.64 9.74 -11.85
N GLU A 481 -24.83 9.38 -12.83
CA GLU A 481 -25.14 8.39 -13.85
C GLU A 481 -23.93 7.48 -14.08
N VAL A 482 -24.18 6.26 -14.53
CA VAL A 482 -23.11 5.34 -14.93
C VAL A 482 -22.44 5.89 -16.20
N PRO A 483 -21.12 5.83 -16.35
CA PRO A 483 -20.44 6.30 -17.55
C PRO A 483 -21.01 5.70 -18.84
N HIS A 484 -21.17 6.53 -19.85
CA HIS A 484 -21.70 6.11 -21.14
C HIS A 484 -20.61 5.42 -21.98
N TRP A 485 -20.32 4.18 -21.67
CA TRP A 485 -19.58 3.32 -22.60
C TRP A 485 -20.55 2.70 -23.60
N LYS A 486 -20.12 2.56 -24.84
CA LYS A 486 -20.88 1.82 -25.86
C LYS A 486 -20.81 0.32 -25.58
N ASP A 487 -21.47 -0.11 -24.53
CA ASP A 487 -21.48 -1.50 -24.09
C ASP A 487 -22.72 -2.24 -24.59
N ASN A 488 -22.64 -2.74 -25.82
CA ASN A 488 -23.71 -3.56 -26.39
C ASN A 488 -23.67 -5.02 -25.93
N SER A 489 -22.57 -5.43 -25.27
CA SER A 489 -22.36 -6.82 -24.84
C SER A 489 -22.74 -7.06 -23.37
N GLY A 490 -23.01 -6.00 -22.60
CA GLY A 490 -23.19 -6.06 -21.15
C GLY A 490 -21.90 -6.32 -20.37
N SER A 491 -20.74 -6.26 -21.05
CA SER A 491 -19.44 -6.56 -20.46
C SER A 491 -19.02 -5.57 -19.38
N ILE A 492 -19.46 -4.32 -19.49
CA ILE A 492 -19.22 -3.27 -18.50
C ILE A 492 -20.19 -3.41 -17.33
N LEU A 493 -21.49 -3.57 -17.63
CA LEU A 493 -22.52 -3.57 -16.60
C LEU A 493 -22.37 -4.74 -15.61
N ARG A 494 -21.89 -5.89 -16.07
CA ARG A 494 -21.59 -7.01 -15.19
C ARG A 494 -20.43 -6.72 -14.21
N ARG A 495 -19.61 -5.69 -14.49
CA ARG A 495 -18.47 -5.29 -13.68
C ARG A 495 -18.78 -4.16 -12.69
N ILE A 496 -19.98 -3.59 -12.74
CA ILE A 496 -20.36 -2.46 -11.89
C ILE A 496 -21.45 -2.88 -10.91
N LEU A 497 -21.11 -2.89 -9.62
CA LEU A 497 -22.08 -3.13 -8.55
C LEU A 497 -22.64 -1.78 -8.08
N THR A 498 -23.86 -1.47 -8.49
CA THR A 498 -24.45 -0.13 -8.32
C THR A 498 -25.31 -0.03 -7.07
N PHE A 499 -24.97 0.90 -6.18
CA PHE A 499 -25.79 1.34 -5.05
C PHE A 499 -26.50 2.64 -5.39
N ASN A 500 -27.84 2.67 -5.30
CA ASN A 500 -28.65 3.81 -5.72
C ASN A 500 -28.94 4.77 -4.55
N PHE A 501 -28.24 5.89 -4.50
CA PHE A 501 -28.41 6.98 -3.55
C PHE A 501 -29.46 7.98 -4.08
N GLY A 502 -30.71 7.54 -4.17
CA GLY A 502 -31.81 8.28 -4.78
C GLY A 502 -32.41 9.40 -3.92
N LYS A 503 -32.18 9.38 -2.61
CA LYS A 503 -32.77 10.37 -1.69
C LYS A 503 -31.80 11.53 -1.43
N GLN A 504 -32.23 12.73 -1.77
CA GLN A 504 -31.48 13.95 -1.48
C GLN A 504 -31.62 14.33 0.00
N VAL A 505 -30.50 14.66 0.65
CA VAL A 505 -30.48 15.14 2.03
C VAL A 505 -31.05 16.56 2.08
N LYS A 506 -32.15 16.76 2.80
CA LYS A 506 -32.81 18.06 2.97
C LYS A 506 -32.08 18.93 4.01
N GLU A 507 -31.76 18.34 5.15
CA GLU A 507 -31.03 19.01 6.23
C GLU A 507 -29.70 18.28 6.44
N SER A 508 -28.59 19.00 6.30
CA SER A 508 -27.25 18.41 6.45
C SER A 508 -26.78 18.53 7.89
N ASP A 509 -26.34 17.41 8.47
CA ASP A 509 -25.61 17.44 9.74
C ASP A 509 -24.19 17.97 9.49
N THR A 510 -23.94 19.20 9.94
CA THR A 510 -22.63 19.88 9.80
C THR A 510 -21.50 19.17 10.55
N ASN A 511 -21.84 18.35 11.54
CA ASN A 511 -20.88 17.59 12.35
C ASN A 511 -20.69 16.15 11.87
N LEU A 512 -21.38 15.73 10.81
CA LEU A 512 -21.33 14.36 10.33
C LEU A 512 -19.90 13.90 9.97
N ASP A 513 -19.11 14.75 9.35
CA ASP A 513 -17.71 14.45 9.00
C ASP A 513 -16.87 14.10 10.25
N LYS A 514 -17.03 14.87 11.34
CA LYS A 514 -16.34 14.60 12.61
C LYS A 514 -16.85 13.34 13.30
N LYS A 515 -18.15 13.10 13.25
CA LYS A 515 -18.76 11.88 13.82
C LYS A 515 -18.26 10.64 13.09
N LEU A 516 -18.21 10.66 11.76
CA LEU A 516 -17.65 9.58 10.95
C LEU A 516 -16.16 9.39 11.19
N GLU A 517 -15.40 10.47 11.42
CA GLU A 517 -13.96 10.38 11.72
C GLU A 517 -13.70 9.65 13.05
N LEU A 518 -14.52 9.89 14.07
CA LEU A 518 -14.47 9.20 15.36
C LEU A 518 -14.94 7.73 15.31
N GLU A 519 -15.60 7.34 14.24
CA GLU A 519 -16.14 5.99 14.00
C GLU A 519 -15.28 5.18 13.02
N LEU A 520 -14.19 5.76 12.49
CA LEU A 520 -13.40 5.15 11.42
C LEU A 520 -12.76 3.80 11.80
N ASP A 521 -12.31 3.63 13.03
CA ASP A 521 -11.75 2.39 13.56
C ASP A 521 -12.79 1.26 13.51
N VAL A 522 -13.99 1.55 13.97
CA VAL A 522 -15.11 0.60 14.03
C VAL A 522 -15.64 0.29 12.63
N ILE A 523 -15.78 1.32 11.77
CA ILE A 523 -16.19 1.12 10.36
C ILE A 523 -15.17 0.24 9.62
N LEU A 524 -13.87 0.50 9.80
CA LEU A 524 -12.81 -0.30 9.20
C LEU A 524 -12.89 -1.76 9.65
N GLN A 525 -13.03 -2.00 10.97
CA GLN A 525 -13.17 -3.35 11.53
C GLN A 525 -14.39 -4.08 10.94
N LYS A 526 -15.55 -3.40 10.94
CA LYS A 526 -16.79 -3.94 10.40
C LYS A 526 -16.67 -4.30 8.92
N CYS A 527 -16.11 -3.39 8.11
CA CYS A 527 -15.89 -3.60 6.69
C CYS A 527 -14.93 -4.77 6.42
N VAL A 528 -13.80 -4.83 7.12
CA VAL A 528 -12.81 -5.91 6.96
C VAL A 528 -13.41 -7.25 7.33
N ARG A 529 -14.11 -7.36 8.45
CA ARG A 529 -14.79 -8.60 8.88
C ARG A 529 -15.88 -9.03 7.90
N ALA A 530 -16.70 -8.08 7.42
CA ALA A 530 -17.72 -8.33 6.42
C ALA A 530 -17.13 -8.93 5.13
N TYR A 531 -16.06 -8.33 4.63
CA TYR A 531 -15.43 -8.83 3.42
C TYR A 531 -14.75 -10.18 3.60
N LEU A 532 -14.00 -10.39 4.69
CA LEU A 532 -13.38 -11.68 4.98
C LEU A 532 -14.39 -12.80 5.04
N GLU A 533 -15.53 -12.58 5.71
CA GLU A 533 -16.59 -13.59 5.77
C GLU A 533 -17.18 -13.87 4.40
N TYR A 534 -17.59 -12.83 3.67
CA TYR A 534 -18.27 -13.00 2.39
C TYR A 534 -17.35 -13.56 1.31
N SER A 535 -16.09 -13.09 1.21
CA SER A 535 -15.12 -13.57 0.24
C SER A 535 -14.81 -15.06 0.43
N GLN A 536 -14.69 -15.53 1.68
CA GLN A 536 -14.43 -16.94 1.98
C GLN A 536 -15.68 -17.81 1.84
N LYS A 537 -16.85 -17.31 2.26
CA LYS A 537 -18.14 -18.01 2.11
C LYS A 537 -18.53 -18.21 0.65
N TYR A 538 -18.14 -17.28 -0.21
CA TYR A 538 -18.53 -17.24 -1.62
C TYR A 538 -17.34 -17.29 -2.59
N ALA A 539 -16.19 -17.80 -2.16
CA ALA A 539 -14.91 -17.80 -2.90
C ALA A 539 -15.02 -18.32 -4.34
N ASN A 540 -15.86 -19.34 -4.57
CA ASN A 540 -16.00 -19.99 -5.88
C ASN A 540 -17.34 -19.68 -6.56
N LYS A 541 -18.00 -18.59 -6.18
CA LYS A 541 -19.30 -18.21 -6.74
C LYS A 541 -19.20 -16.91 -7.52
N ASP A 542 -19.89 -16.87 -8.64
CA ASP A 542 -20.12 -15.60 -9.33
C ASP A 542 -20.90 -14.65 -8.40
N VAL A 543 -20.42 -13.44 -8.26
CA VAL A 543 -21.01 -12.42 -7.38
C VAL A 543 -22.48 -12.17 -7.70
N TRP A 544 -22.90 -12.23 -8.97
CA TRP A 544 -24.27 -12.02 -9.41
C TRP A 544 -25.24 -13.13 -8.98
N ASN A 545 -24.72 -14.30 -8.60
CA ASN A 545 -25.51 -15.38 -7.99
C ASN A 545 -25.66 -15.21 -6.48
N VAL A 546 -24.94 -14.29 -5.87
CA VAL A 546 -24.83 -14.11 -4.41
C VAL A 546 -25.47 -12.81 -3.94
N VAL A 547 -25.33 -11.74 -4.75
CA VAL A 547 -25.89 -10.42 -4.41
C VAL A 547 -27.42 -10.46 -4.34
N PRO A 548 -28.04 -9.64 -3.47
CA PRO A 548 -29.48 -9.44 -3.42
C PRO A 548 -30.10 -9.07 -4.77
N GLU A 549 -31.37 -9.41 -4.97
CA GLU A 549 -32.11 -9.10 -6.20
C GLU A 549 -32.13 -7.60 -6.53
N TYR A 550 -32.01 -6.75 -5.53
CA TYR A 550 -31.83 -5.31 -5.66
C TYR A 550 -30.79 -4.94 -6.73
N PHE A 551 -29.60 -5.56 -6.68
CA PHE A 551 -28.52 -5.23 -7.61
C PHE A 551 -28.82 -5.66 -9.04
N LYS A 552 -29.52 -6.79 -9.21
CA LYS A 552 -29.95 -7.27 -10.53
C LYS A 552 -31.01 -6.36 -11.16
N ILE A 553 -31.92 -5.86 -10.32
CA ILE A 553 -32.94 -4.88 -10.75
C ILE A 553 -32.25 -3.58 -11.20
N ILE A 554 -31.34 -3.05 -10.40
CA ILE A 554 -30.59 -1.82 -10.76
C ILE A 554 -29.75 -2.06 -12.02
N GLN A 555 -29.09 -3.19 -12.15
CA GLN A 555 -28.33 -3.53 -13.35
C GLN A 555 -29.22 -3.51 -14.60
N LYS A 556 -30.42 -4.11 -14.53
CA LYS A 556 -31.40 -4.06 -15.63
C LYS A 556 -31.82 -2.63 -15.96
N GLN A 557 -32.11 -1.81 -14.93
CA GLN A 557 -32.48 -0.42 -15.12
C GLN A 557 -31.36 0.41 -15.79
N VAL A 558 -30.11 0.17 -15.40
CA VAL A 558 -28.96 0.84 -16.03
C VAL A 558 -28.76 0.34 -17.46
N ALA A 559 -28.94 -0.96 -17.71
CA ALA A 559 -28.87 -1.53 -19.06
C ALA A 559 -29.89 -0.89 -20.00
N MET A 560 -31.11 -0.64 -19.53
CA MET A 560 -32.15 0.04 -20.31
C MET A 560 -31.71 1.44 -20.74
N VAL A 561 -31.05 2.20 -19.89
CA VAL A 561 -30.61 3.56 -20.19
C VAL A 561 -29.39 3.56 -21.12
N THR A 562 -28.52 2.57 -21.05
CA THR A 562 -27.26 2.55 -21.78
C THR A 562 -27.29 1.75 -23.09
N SER A 563 -28.22 0.79 -23.23
CA SER A 563 -28.33 -0.07 -24.42
C SER A 563 -29.66 0.17 -25.17
N THR A 564 -29.57 0.70 -26.37
CA THR A 564 -30.71 0.90 -27.26
C THR A 564 -31.45 -0.41 -27.55
N LEU A 565 -30.72 -1.53 -27.67
CA LEU A 565 -31.32 -2.84 -27.92
C LEU A 565 -32.06 -3.36 -26.69
N GLU A 566 -31.51 -3.19 -25.50
CA GLU A 566 -32.18 -3.56 -24.25
C GLU A 566 -33.51 -2.81 -24.06
N ASN A 567 -33.49 -1.51 -24.33
CA ASN A 567 -34.70 -0.69 -24.32
C ASN A 567 -35.77 -1.21 -25.29
N PHE A 568 -35.35 -1.57 -26.51
CA PHE A 568 -36.27 -2.11 -27.51
C PHE A 568 -36.82 -3.48 -27.08
N LEU A 569 -35.97 -4.38 -26.57
CA LEU A 569 -36.36 -5.71 -26.10
C LEU A 569 -37.37 -5.66 -24.95
N GLN A 570 -37.39 -4.60 -24.16
CA GLN A 570 -38.32 -4.41 -23.06
C GLN A 570 -39.53 -3.50 -23.47
N SER A 571 -39.55 -3.03 -24.70
CA SER A 571 -40.67 -2.25 -25.18
C SER A 571 -41.93 -3.13 -25.38
N PRO A 572 -43.14 -2.55 -25.32
CA PRO A 572 -44.37 -3.30 -25.58
C PRO A 572 -44.42 -3.96 -26.97
N THR A 573 -43.55 -3.57 -27.89
CA THR A 573 -43.41 -4.13 -29.23
C THR A 573 -42.84 -5.56 -29.26
N VAL A 574 -42.19 -5.99 -28.16
CA VAL A 574 -41.50 -7.28 -28.08
C VAL A 574 -42.08 -8.10 -26.96
N GLU A 575 -42.50 -9.32 -27.27
CA GLU A 575 -42.93 -10.33 -26.28
C GLU A 575 -41.93 -11.51 -26.27
N PHE A 576 -41.48 -11.92 -25.08
CA PHE A 576 -40.65 -13.08 -24.93
C PHE A 576 -41.49 -14.36 -24.89
N ASN A 577 -41.39 -15.16 -25.93
CA ASN A 577 -42.11 -16.41 -26.06
C ASN A 577 -41.18 -17.49 -26.65
N PRO A 578 -40.80 -18.51 -25.87
CA PRO A 578 -39.88 -19.56 -26.36
C PRO A 578 -40.34 -20.31 -27.60
N LYS A 579 -41.63 -20.29 -27.88
CA LYS A 579 -42.24 -20.96 -29.04
C LYS A 579 -42.38 -20.03 -30.26
N ALA A 580 -42.18 -18.74 -30.06
CA ALA A 580 -42.34 -17.76 -31.16
C ALA A 580 -40.99 -17.53 -31.89
N CYS A 581 -41.11 -17.02 -33.08
CA CYS A 581 -39.98 -16.57 -33.88
C CYS A 581 -40.41 -15.48 -34.85
N CYS A 582 -39.52 -14.60 -35.21
CA CYS A 582 -39.73 -13.58 -36.23
C CYS A 582 -38.55 -13.52 -37.23
N PRO A 583 -38.79 -13.10 -38.49
CA PRO A 583 -37.70 -12.85 -39.43
C PRO A 583 -36.77 -11.75 -38.91
N ARG A 584 -35.46 -11.95 -38.99
CA ARG A 584 -34.47 -10.94 -38.55
C ARG A 584 -34.68 -9.60 -39.25
N ALA A 585 -35.06 -9.61 -40.52
CA ALA A 585 -35.35 -8.38 -41.28
C ALA A 585 -36.50 -7.55 -40.66
N GLU A 586 -37.57 -8.22 -40.22
CA GLU A 586 -38.72 -7.58 -39.58
C GLU A 586 -38.34 -7.02 -38.20
N PHE A 587 -37.61 -7.79 -37.42
CA PHE A 587 -37.09 -7.34 -36.12
C PHE A 587 -36.22 -6.08 -36.27
N VAL A 588 -35.26 -6.10 -37.22
CA VAL A 588 -34.38 -4.94 -37.48
C VAL A 588 -35.17 -3.73 -37.97
N SER A 589 -36.24 -3.94 -38.78
CA SER A 589 -37.12 -2.86 -39.21
C SER A 589 -37.85 -2.20 -38.04
N LYS A 590 -38.45 -2.99 -37.14
CA LYS A 590 -39.15 -2.52 -35.93
C LYS A 590 -38.17 -1.84 -34.98
N PHE A 591 -36.97 -2.40 -34.79
CA PHE A 591 -35.90 -1.80 -33.98
C PHE A 591 -35.50 -0.42 -34.54
N ASN A 592 -35.29 -0.30 -35.83
CA ASN A 592 -34.97 0.98 -36.47
C ASN A 592 -36.09 2.01 -36.37
N GLN A 593 -37.36 1.58 -36.43
CA GLN A 593 -38.54 2.43 -36.18
C GLN A 593 -38.55 2.93 -34.73
N TYR A 594 -38.31 2.02 -33.77
CA TYR A 594 -38.21 2.37 -32.37
C TYR A 594 -37.09 3.40 -32.11
N CYS A 595 -35.91 3.19 -32.68
CA CYS A 595 -34.80 4.13 -32.57
C CYS A 595 -35.16 5.50 -33.13
N SER A 596 -35.85 5.55 -34.27
CA SER A 596 -36.28 6.81 -34.89
C SER A 596 -37.34 7.54 -34.07
N ALA A 597 -38.31 6.82 -33.53
CA ALA A 597 -39.39 7.39 -32.70
C ALA A 597 -38.86 7.97 -31.38
N ASN A 598 -37.79 7.42 -30.85
CA ASN A 598 -37.17 7.85 -29.58
C ASN A 598 -35.92 8.73 -29.77
N ASN A 599 -35.66 9.23 -30.99
CA ASN A 599 -34.47 10.04 -31.32
C ASN A 599 -33.12 9.35 -30.93
N LEU A 600 -33.08 8.04 -31.00
CA LEU A 600 -31.86 7.24 -30.69
C LEU A 600 -31.05 7.01 -31.96
N GLY A 601 -29.74 6.86 -31.82
CA GLY A 601 -28.90 6.47 -32.94
C GLY A 601 -29.30 5.09 -33.47
N LYS A 602 -29.11 4.83 -34.77
CA LYS A 602 -29.39 3.54 -35.40
C LYS A 602 -28.11 2.72 -35.48
N PRO A 603 -27.79 1.90 -34.47
CA PRO A 603 -26.61 1.07 -34.49
C PRO A 603 -26.73 -0.02 -35.56
N LYS A 604 -25.61 -0.44 -36.10
CA LYS A 604 -25.55 -1.57 -37.04
C LYS A 604 -25.88 -2.87 -36.31
N PHE A 605 -26.96 -3.54 -36.73
CA PHE A 605 -27.41 -4.79 -36.15
C PHE A 605 -26.58 -5.98 -36.68
N ASN A 606 -25.42 -6.19 -36.08
CA ASN A 606 -24.49 -7.30 -36.36
C ASN A 606 -24.42 -8.29 -35.17
N TYR A 607 -23.72 -9.39 -35.35
CA TYR A 607 -23.57 -10.42 -34.31
C TYR A 607 -23.06 -9.83 -32.97
N ASP A 608 -22.01 -9.04 -33.00
CA ASP A 608 -21.41 -8.45 -31.80
C ASP A 608 -22.39 -7.53 -31.05
N PHE A 609 -23.33 -6.90 -31.77
CA PHE A 609 -24.34 -6.01 -31.17
C PHE A 609 -25.42 -6.78 -30.42
N TYR A 610 -25.88 -7.92 -30.92
CA TYR A 610 -27.03 -8.61 -30.32
C TYR A 610 -26.63 -9.85 -29.51
N ALA A 611 -25.43 -10.40 -29.68
CA ALA A 611 -25.03 -11.68 -29.08
C ALA A 611 -25.18 -11.70 -27.55
N GLY A 612 -24.71 -10.65 -26.85
CA GLY A 612 -24.82 -10.52 -25.40
C GLY A 612 -26.27 -10.48 -24.91
N PRO A 613 -27.07 -9.46 -25.31
CA PRO A 613 -28.47 -9.33 -24.94
C PRO A 613 -29.34 -10.56 -25.29
N PHE A 614 -29.08 -11.20 -26.42
CA PHE A 614 -29.81 -12.37 -26.84
C PHE A 614 -29.45 -13.62 -26.06
N SER A 615 -28.16 -13.85 -25.80
CA SER A 615 -27.70 -14.96 -24.98
C SER A 615 -28.25 -14.94 -23.56
N GLN A 616 -28.40 -13.78 -22.97
CA GLN A 616 -28.97 -13.61 -21.62
C GLN A 616 -30.45 -14.01 -21.50
N ARG A 617 -31.14 -14.15 -22.64
CA ARG A 617 -32.57 -14.46 -22.72
C ARG A 617 -32.88 -15.71 -23.51
N ASP A 618 -31.87 -16.55 -23.76
CA ASP A 618 -31.98 -17.76 -24.59
C ASP A 618 -32.54 -17.51 -25.99
N ILE A 619 -32.37 -16.29 -26.54
CA ILE A 619 -32.76 -15.92 -27.87
C ILE A 619 -31.70 -16.38 -28.85
N THR A 620 -32.11 -17.08 -29.92
CA THR A 620 -31.18 -17.59 -30.90
C THR A 620 -31.52 -17.10 -32.32
N VAL A 621 -30.46 -16.86 -33.11
CA VAL A 621 -30.59 -16.46 -34.53
C VAL A 621 -30.13 -17.63 -35.39
N ARG A 622 -31.02 -18.13 -36.25
CA ARG A 622 -30.71 -19.28 -37.13
C ARG A 622 -31.36 -19.06 -38.52
N ARG A 623 -30.68 -19.59 -39.53
CA ARG A 623 -31.29 -19.65 -40.88
C ARG A 623 -32.29 -20.80 -40.93
N HIS A 624 -33.50 -20.48 -41.41
CA HIS A 624 -34.57 -21.45 -41.52
C HIS A 624 -35.49 -21.11 -42.73
N THR A 625 -36.20 -22.13 -43.19
CA THR A 625 -37.29 -21.98 -44.17
C THR A 625 -38.56 -22.40 -43.44
N MET A 626 -39.49 -21.46 -43.22
CA MET A 626 -40.71 -21.73 -42.51
C MET A 626 -41.83 -20.79 -42.89
N ALA A 627 -43.07 -21.15 -42.59
CA ALA A 627 -44.21 -20.28 -42.77
C ALA A 627 -44.25 -19.23 -41.64
N TYR A 628 -44.34 -17.96 -42.01
CA TYR A 628 -44.50 -16.86 -41.07
C TYR A 628 -45.61 -15.93 -41.55
N LYS A 629 -46.58 -15.62 -40.68
CA LYS A 629 -47.78 -14.83 -41.01
C LYS A 629 -48.45 -15.28 -42.33
N GLY A 630 -48.57 -16.59 -42.51
CA GLY A 630 -49.27 -17.18 -43.70
C GLY A 630 -48.45 -17.19 -45.01
N ARG A 631 -47.17 -16.81 -45.00
CA ARG A 631 -46.29 -16.83 -46.17
C ARG A 631 -45.07 -17.68 -45.95
N MET A 632 -44.65 -18.46 -46.93
CA MET A 632 -43.37 -19.19 -46.85
C MET A 632 -42.20 -18.25 -47.04
N VAL A 633 -41.35 -18.19 -46.01
CA VAL A 633 -40.08 -17.42 -45.99
C VAL A 633 -38.92 -18.44 -46.11
N ALA A 634 -38.27 -18.42 -47.26
CA ALA A 634 -37.24 -19.41 -47.58
C ALA A 634 -35.81 -18.88 -47.27
N ASN A 635 -34.99 -19.68 -46.62
CA ASN A 635 -33.56 -19.49 -46.39
C ASN A 635 -33.19 -18.09 -45.81
N GLN A 636 -33.98 -17.61 -44.86
CA GLN A 636 -33.72 -16.35 -44.14
C GLN A 636 -33.30 -16.61 -42.67
N GLU A 637 -32.67 -15.62 -42.07
CA GLU A 637 -32.37 -15.64 -40.63
C GLU A 637 -33.64 -15.30 -39.84
N PHE A 638 -33.95 -16.16 -38.89
CA PHE A 638 -35.03 -15.99 -37.90
C PHE A 638 -34.45 -15.84 -36.50
N ILE A 639 -35.12 -15.01 -35.72
CA ILE A 639 -34.87 -14.83 -34.30
C ILE A 639 -35.90 -15.67 -33.54
N PHE A 640 -35.46 -16.63 -32.77
CA PHE A 640 -36.29 -17.54 -31.98
C PHE A 640 -36.32 -17.09 -30.52
N GLY A 641 -37.46 -17.20 -29.85
CA GLY A 641 -37.66 -16.79 -28.47
C GLY A 641 -38.37 -15.44 -28.34
N ILE A 642 -38.75 -14.81 -29.46
CA ILE A 642 -39.38 -13.48 -29.50
C ILE A 642 -40.58 -13.49 -30.44
N ASP A 643 -41.64 -12.81 -30.02
CA ASP A 643 -42.73 -12.36 -30.86
C ASP A 643 -42.73 -10.83 -31.02
N LEU A 644 -43.16 -10.33 -32.16
CA LEU A 644 -43.28 -8.90 -32.45
C LEU A 644 -44.77 -8.52 -32.46
N ILE A 645 -45.16 -7.71 -31.49
CA ILE A 645 -46.54 -7.23 -31.39
C ILE A 645 -46.73 -6.05 -32.35
N ASP A 646 -47.66 -6.18 -33.25
CA ASP A 646 -48.16 -5.06 -34.08
C ASP A 646 -49.27 -4.36 -33.30
N PHE A 647 -49.03 -3.15 -32.84
CA PHE A 647 -50.10 -2.28 -32.39
C PHE A 647 -50.78 -1.76 -33.66
N ASP A 648 -51.77 -2.48 -34.11
CA ASP A 648 -52.67 -1.96 -35.12
C ASP A 648 -53.29 -0.68 -34.57
N ASN A 649 -53.28 0.39 -35.39
CA ASN A 649 -54.04 1.61 -35.15
C ASN A 649 -55.54 1.26 -35.13
N GLU A 650 -56.04 0.75 -34.00
CA GLU A 650 -57.48 0.78 -33.79
C GLU A 650 -57.89 2.24 -33.61
N GLY A 651 -58.44 2.72 -34.67
CA GLY A 651 -59.48 3.72 -34.81
C GLY A 651 -59.46 4.92 -33.86
N PHE A 652 -58.87 6.03 -34.23
CA PHE A 652 -59.56 7.31 -33.97
C PHE A 652 -60.83 7.30 -34.77
N GLY A 653 -61.90 6.72 -34.23
CA GLY A 653 -63.23 6.92 -34.64
C GLY A 653 -63.56 8.41 -34.45
N THR A 654 -63.65 9.14 -35.53
CA THR A 654 -64.34 10.39 -35.58
C THR A 654 -65.82 10.11 -35.30
N ASP A 655 -66.25 10.43 -34.09
CA ASP A 655 -67.66 10.69 -33.85
C ASP A 655 -67.83 12.13 -33.35
N HIS A 656 -68.72 12.82 -34.05
CA HIS A 656 -69.18 14.17 -34.10
C HIS A 656 -69.14 15.05 -32.86
#